data_86e667394d77b4613978c81527ca2994
#
_entry.id   86e667394d77b4613978c81527ca2994
#
_cell.length_a   1.000
_cell.length_b   1.000
_cell.length_c   1.000
_cell.angle_alpha   90.00
_cell.angle_beta   90.00
_cell.angle_gamma   90.00
#
_symmetry.space_group_name_H-M   'P 1'
#
loop_
_entity.id
_entity.type
_entity.pdbx_description
1 polymer ?
#
loop_
_entity_poly.entity_id
_entity_poly.type
_entity_poly.pdbx_seq_one_letter_code
_entity_poly.pdbx_strand_id
1 'polypeptide(L)'
;MADRLIVKGAREHNLRGVDLDLPRDALIVFTGLSGSGKSSLAFDTIFAEGQRRYVESLSAYARQFLGQMDKPDVDFIEGLSPAVSIDQKSTNRNPRSTVGTITEVYDYLRLLYARAGTPHCPVCGERIARQTPQQIVDQVLAMDEGLRFQVLAPVVRTRKGEFVDLFEKLNTQGYSRVRVDGVVHSLTDPPKLKKQEKHDIEVVVDRLTVKASSKQRLTDSVETALNLADGIVVLEFVDREDDHPHREQRFSEKLACPNGHPLAVDDLEPRSFSFNSPYGACPECTGLGIRKEVDPELVVPDPELTLAGGAIAPWAVGQSAEYFTRMLSGLGDQLGFDIDTPWKKLPAKARRAILEGSDHQVHVRYKNRYGRTRSYYADFEGVMAFLQRRMEQTDSEQMKERYEGFMRDIPCPECNGTRLKPEILAVTMTAGDHGAKSIAEVAELSIADCADFLNDLTLGTREQAIAGQVLKEIQSRLGFLLDVGLDYLSLSRAAATLSGGEAQRIRLATQIGSGLVGVLYVLDEPSIGLHQRDNRRLIDTLVRLRDLGNTLIVVEHDLDTIAHADWVVDIGPAAGEHGGRIVHSGTYQDLLTNPESITGAYLSGKESIEVPAIRRPTDKRRQVTVVGARENNLKEIDVAFPLGVLTSVTGVSGSGKSTLVNDILASVMANKLNGARQVPGRHTRVNGLDQLDKLVRVDQSPIGRTPRSNPATYTGVFDKIRSLFAATTEAKVRGYQPGRFSFNVKGGRCEACSGDGTIKIEMNFLPDVYVPCEVCQGARYNRETLEVHYKGKTIAEVLDLSIEEAADFFEPISSIHRYLKTLVDVGLGYVRLGQPAPTLSGGEAQRVKLAAELQKRSTGRTVYILDEPTTGLHFEDIRKLLKVINGLVDKGNTVIVIEHNLDVIKTSDWIVDMGPEGGAGGGTVVAQGTPEDVAANPDSYTGQFLAELVDAPAPKPKRRKVSA
;
A
#
# COMPACT_ATOMS: atom_id res chain seq x y z
N MET A 1 -38.61 11.59 15.09
CA MET A 1 -37.16 11.81 15.20
C MET A 1 -36.92 13.26 14.98
N ALA A 2 -35.89 13.88 15.60
CA ALA A 2 -35.57 15.28 15.32
C ALA A 2 -35.17 15.41 13.84
N ASP A 3 -35.76 16.32 13.11
CA ASP A 3 -35.45 16.54 11.67
C ASP A 3 -34.13 17.31 11.46
N ARG A 4 -33.42 17.60 12.56
CA ARG A 4 -32.22 18.44 12.56
C ARG A 4 -31.13 17.80 13.44
N LEU A 5 -29.89 18.04 13.06
CA LEU A 5 -28.68 17.76 13.87
C LEU A 5 -28.24 19.08 14.50
N ILE A 6 -28.36 19.19 15.82
CA ILE A 6 -28.04 20.41 16.56
C ILE A 6 -26.79 20.22 17.39
N VAL A 7 -25.78 21.07 17.19
CA VAL A 7 -24.51 21.11 17.96
C VAL A 7 -24.50 22.40 18.75
N LYS A 8 -24.17 22.34 20.05
CA LYS A 8 -24.07 23.50 20.92
C LYS A 8 -22.76 23.52 21.70
N GLY A 9 -22.07 24.64 21.61
CA GLY A 9 -20.89 24.95 22.41
C GLY A 9 -19.69 24.05 22.13
N ALA A 10 -19.41 23.68 20.86
CA ALA A 10 -18.23 22.87 20.51
C ALA A 10 -16.94 23.67 20.68
N ARG A 11 -15.98 23.11 21.46
CA ARG A 11 -14.72 23.76 21.84
C ARG A 11 -13.47 22.90 21.61
N GLU A 12 -13.60 21.79 20.89
CA GLU A 12 -12.43 20.94 20.57
C GLU A 12 -11.36 21.73 19.80
N HIS A 13 -10.11 21.55 20.21
CA HIS A 13 -8.93 22.16 19.60
C HIS A 13 -9.05 23.71 19.50
N ASN A 14 -9.21 24.23 18.29
CA ASN A 14 -9.31 25.68 18.06
C ASN A 14 -10.75 26.19 17.91
N LEU A 15 -11.76 25.34 18.10
CA LEU A 15 -13.18 25.76 18.05
C LEU A 15 -13.54 26.70 19.20
N ARG A 16 -14.32 27.73 18.90
CA ARG A 16 -14.64 28.81 19.85
C ARG A 16 -16.11 28.81 20.26
N GLY A 17 -16.58 27.69 20.85
CA GLY A 17 -17.96 27.58 21.29
C GLY A 17 -18.94 27.59 20.11
N VAL A 18 -18.71 26.70 19.15
CA VAL A 18 -19.47 26.65 17.90
C VAL A 18 -20.86 26.09 18.13
N ASP A 19 -21.85 26.82 17.66
CA ASP A 19 -23.26 26.44 17.57
C ASP A 19 -23.64 26.18 16.12
N LEU A 20 -24.27 25.03 15.84
CA LEU A 20 -24.77 24.66 14.51
C LEU A 20 -26.15 24.02 14.59
N ASP A 21 -26.94 24.28 13.53
CA ASP A 21 -28.24 23.66 13.30
C ASP A 21 -28.30 23.17 11.85
N LEU A 22 -28.13 21.87 11.64
CA LEU A 22 -27.89 21.23 10.33
C LEU A 22 -29.10 20.40 9.90
N PRO A 23 -29.46 20.36 8.60
CA PRO A 23 -30.48 19.48 8.08
C PRO A 23 -30.01 18.01 8.18
N ARG A 24 -30.98 17.09 8.39
CA ARG A 24 -30.72 15.66 8.24
C ARG A 24 -31.08 15.21 6.82
N ASP A 25 -30.64 14.00 6.48
CA ASP A 25 -30.88 13.38 5.16
C ASP A 25 -30.42 14.32 4.01
N ALA A 26 -29.26 14.93 4.21
CA ALA A 26 -28.69 15.98 3.34
C ALA A 26 -27.19 15.76 3.14
N LEU A 27 -26.69 16.26 2.03
CA LEU A 27 -25.26 16.40 1.76
C LEU A 27 -24.78 17.75 2.32
N ILE A 28 -24.03 17.72 3.40
CA ILE A 28 -23.52 18.88 4.12
C ILE A 28 -22.01 18.97 3.88
N VAL A 29 -21.54 20.07 3.32
CA VAL A 29 -20.10 20.28 3.09
C VAL A 29 -19.53 21.24 4.13
N PHE A 30 -18.47 20.81 4.82
CA PHE A 30 -17.65 21.65 5.69
C PHE A 30 -16.44 22.15 4.91
N THR A 31 -16.35 23.45 4.72
CA THR A 31 -15.27 24.10 3.98
C THR A 31 -14.59 25.20 4.80
N GLY A 32 -13.56 25.84 4.27
CA GLY A 32 -12.79 26.91 4.88
C GLY A 32 -11.28 26.67 4.82
N LEU A 33 -10.47 27.59 5.30
CA LEU A 33 -9.01 27.54 5.26
C LEU A 33 -8.45 26.28 5.94
N SER A 34 -7.26 25.84 5.53
CA SER A 34 -6.53 24.78 6.22
C SER A 34 -6.24 25.18 7.67
N GLY A 35 -6.54 24.30 8.64
CA GLY A 35 -6.40 24.61 10.07
C GLY A 35 -7.50 25.52 10.65
N SER A 36 -8.61 25.76 9.94
CA SER A 36 -9.72 26.56 10.47
C SER A 36 -10.61 25.86 11.51
N GLY A 37 -10.47 24.53 11.68
CA GLY A 37 -11.25 23.72 12.64
C GLY A 37 -12.28 22.78 12.01
N LYS A 38 -12.28 22.60 10.67
CA LYS A 38 -13.22 21.72 9.95
C LYS A 38 -13.21 20.29 10.49
N SER A 39 -12.03 19.69 10.51
CA SER A 39 -11.86 18.31 10.96
C SER A 39 -12.15 18.17 12.45
N SER A 40 -11.78 19.17 13.26
CA SER A 40 -12.10 19.21 14.71
C SER A 40 -13.60 19.18 14.96
N LEU A 41 -14.38 19.89 14.13
CA LEU A 41 -15.84 19.89 14.24
C LEU A 41 -16.45 18.60 13.70
N ALA A 42 -16.02 18.14 12.51
CA ALA A 42 -16.60 16.98 11.85
C ALA A 42 -16.23 15.66 12.55
N PHE A 43 -14.93 15.44 12.81
CA PHE A 43 -14.42 14.18 13.33
C PHE A 43 -14.27 14.19 14.84
N ASP A 44 -13.55 15.16 15.41
CA ASP A 44 -13.21 15.16 16.83
C ASP A 44 -14.41 15.57 17.72
N THR A 45 -15.46 16.19 17.14
CA THR A 45 -16.68 16.56 17.86
C THR A 45 -17.88 15.72 17.44
N ILE A 46 -18.38 15.87 16.21
CA ILE A 46 -19.67 15.25 15.80
C ILE A 46 -19.53 13.74 15.68
N PHE A 47 -18.54 13.26 14.94
CA PHE A 47 -18.31 11.82 14.77
C PHE A 47 -17.93 11.16 16.09
N ALA A 48 -17.01 11.76 16.85
CA ALA A 48 -16.54 11.21 18.13
C ALA A 48 -17.68 11.04 19.13
N GLU A 49 -18.59 12.03 19.25
CA GLU A 49 -19.76 11.92 20.11
C GLU A 49 -20.77 10.88 19.61
N GLY A 50 -20.98 10.79 18.29
CA GLY A 50 -21.83 9.77 17.68
C GLY A 50 -21.33 8.35 17.95
N GLN A 51 -20.04 8.14 17.80
CA GLN A 51 -19.37 6.86 18.07
C GLN A 51 -19.39 6.53 19.57
N ARG A 52 -19.09 7.52 20.43
CA ARG A 52 -19.16 7.34 21.88
C ARG A 52 -20.53 6.88 22.35
N ARG A 53 -21.62 7.51 21.90
CA ARG A 53 -23.01 7.13 22.25
C ARG A 53 -23.35 5.73 21.72
N TYR A 54 -22.86 5.39 20.51
CA TYR A 54 -23.07 4.06 19.97
C TYR A 54 -22.39 2.99 20.83
N VAL A 55 -21.11 3.20 21.19
CA VAL A 55 -20.33 2.30 22.06
C VAL A 55 -20.97 2.18 23.45
N GLU A 56 -21.47 3.28 24.03
CA GLU A 56 -22.18 3.27 25.32
C GLU A 56 -23.49 2.47 25.28
N SER A 57 -24.14 2.38 24.12
CA SER A 57 -25.36 1.57 23.93
C SER A 57 -25.08 0.07 23.90
N LEU A 58 -23.84 -0.35 23.70
CA LEU A 58 -23.45 -1.76 23.64
C LEU A 58 -23.37 -2.40 25.02
N SER A 59 -23.35 -3.75 25.07
CA SER A 59 -23.21 -4.50 26.31
C SER A 59 -21.92 -4.15 27.07
N ALA A 60 -21.91 -4.31 28.39
CA ALA A 60 -20.72 -4.07 29.22
C ALA A 60 -19.51 -4.88 28.76
N TYR A 61 -19.72 -6.09 28.26
CA TYR A 61 -18.67 -6.95 27.70
C TYR A 61 -18.07 -6.34 26.43
N ALA A 62 -18.89 -5.88 25.49
CA ALA A 62 -18.40 -5.23 24.26
C ALA A 62 -17.63 -3.95 24.54
N ARG A 63 -18.07 -3.15 25.54
CA ARG A 63 -17.39 -1.93 25.98
C ARG A 63 -15.98 -2.18 26.56
N GLN A 64 -15.77 -3.34 27.21
CA GLN A 64 -14.43 -3.72 27.71
C GLN A 64 -13.40 -3.89 26.59
N PHE A 65 -13.85 -4.35 25.40
CA PHE A 65 -12.97 -4.53 24.25
C PHE A 65 -12.74 -3.24 23.44
N LEU A 66 -13.73 -2.34 23.40
CA LEU A 66 -13.67 -1.12 22.60
C LEU A 66 -13.01 0.06 23.32
N GLY A 67 -12.74 -0.10 24.62
CA GLY A 67 -12.16 0.98 25.45
C GLY A 67 -13.17 2.07 25.81
N GLN A 68 -12.78 2.94 26.73
CA GLN A 68 -13.55 4.12 27.10
C GLN A 68 -13.14 5.26 26.16
N MET A 69 -14.08 5.80 25.41
CA MET A 69 -13.85 6.96 24.53
C MET A 69 -13.99 8.24 25.36
N ASP A 70 -13.07 9.16 25.17
CA ASP A 70 -13.16 10.48 25.80
C ASP A 70 -14.37 11.24 25.27
N LYS A 71 -15.06 11.97 26.15
CA LYS A 71 -16.15 12.84 25.75
C LYS A 71 -15.58 14.09 25.08
N PRO A 72 -15.99 14.43 23.84
CA PRO A 72 -15.53 15.67 23.22
C PRO A 72 -16.01 16.91 24.00
N ASP A 73 -15.23 18.00 23.94
CA ASP A 73 -15.56 19.27 24.59
C ASP A 73 -16.69 19.96 23.81
N VAL A 74 -17.91 19.57 24.16
CA VAL A 74 -19.16 20.10 23.58
C VAL A 74 -20.25 20.10 24.65
N ASP A 75 -21.08 21.13 24.68
CA ASP A 75 -22.17 21.21 25.65
C ASP A 75 -23.19 20.10 25.42
N PHE A 76 -23.75 20.01 24.24
CA PHE A 76 -24.58 18.87 23.81
C PHE A 76 -24.68 18.76 22.28
N ILE A 77 -25.01 17.56 21.80
CA ILE A 77 -25.38 17.31 20.40
C ILE A 77 -26.72 16.54 20.40
N GLU A 78 -27.70 17.03 19.63
CA GLU A 78 -29.00 16.41 19.46
C GLU A 78 -29.20 15.94 18.02
N GLY A 79 -30.02 14.90 17.79
CA GLY A 79 -30.32 14.38 16.46
C GLY A 79 -29.23 13.50 15.84
N LEU A 80 -28.22 13.03 16.61
CA LEU A 80 -27.20 12.11 16.13
C LEU A 80 -27.79 10.76 15.72
N SER A 81 -27.41 10.31 14.53
CA SER A 81 -27.55 8.92 14.07
C SER A 81 -26.28 8.11 14.37
N PRO A 82 -26.33 6.77 14.23
CA PRO A 82 -25.11 5.97 14.21
C PRO A 82 -24.12 6.56 13.21
N ALA A 83 -22.88 6.81 13.63
CA ALA A 83 -21.90 7.53 12.81
C ALA A 83 -20.84 6.59 12.25
N VAL A 84 -20.48 6.76 10.98
CA VAL A 84 -19.43 6.06 10.26
C VAL A 84 -18.43 7.08 9.70
N SER A 85 -17.15 6.90 10.00
CA SER A 85 -16.07 7.73 9.47
C SER A 85 -15.40 7.05 8.28
N ILE A 86 -15.12 7.83 7.25
CA ILE A 86 -14.32 7.41 6.10
C ILE A 86 -13.14 8.38 5.97
N ASP A 87 -12.08 8.09 6.70
CA ASP A 87 -10.86 8.89 6.76
C ASP A 87 -9.79 8.45 5.75
N GLN A 88 -8.79 9.30 5.52
CA GLN A 88 -7.67 9.04 4.63
C GLN A 88 -6.52 8.25 5.28
N LYS A 89 -6.39 8.30 6.62
CA LYS A 89 -5.15 7.94 7.33
C LYS A 89 -4.89 6.44 7.49
N SER A 90 -5.87 5.56 7.35
CA SER A 90 -5.74 4.14 7.65
C SER A 90 -5.52 3.27 6.41
N THR A 91 -4.29 3.23 5.89
CA THR A 91 -3.91 2.19 4.92
C THR A 91 -3.61 0.88 5.65
N ASN A 92 -4.29 -0.19 5.27
CA ASN A 92 -4.02 -1.52 5.81
C ASN A 92 -2.64 -2.00 5.32
N ARG A 93 -1.70 -2.18 6.24
CA ARG A 93 -0.32 -2.63 5.94
C ARG A 93 -0.18 -4.16 5.90
N ASN A 94 -1.26 -4.91 6.05
CA ASN A 94 -1.20 -6.36 5.99
C ASN A 94 -0.90 -6.81 4.54
N PRO A 95 0.23 -7.49 4.27
CA PRO A 95 0.62 -7.90 2.92
C PRO A 95 -0.34 -8.93 2.29
N ARG A 96 -1.20 -9.55 3.09
CA ARG A 96 -2.22 -10.49 2.63
C ARG A 96 -3.54 -9.82 2.25
N SER A 97 -3.75 -8.55 2.60
CA SER A 97 -4.95 -7.82 2.22
C SER A 97 -4.88 -7.39 0.75
N THR A 98 -5.93 -7.65 0.01
CA THR A 98 -6.11 -7.23 -1.39
C THR A 98 -7.39 -6.42 -1.54
N VAL A 99 -7.56 -5.74 -2.67
CA VAL A 99 -8.82 -5.05 -3.00
C VAL A 99 -10.00 -6.02 -2.86
N GLY A 100 -9.88 -7.23 -3.43
CA GLY A 100 -10.93 -8.25 -3.36
C GLY A 100 -11.29 -8.70 -1.95
N THR A 101 -10.32 -8.77 -1.02
CA THR A 101 -10.59 -9.17 0.37
C THR A 101 -11.18 -8.03 1.21
N ILE A 102 -10.79 -6.78 0.96
CA ILE A 102 -11.35 -5.61 1.67
C ILE A 102 -12.80 -5.36 1.26
N THR A 103 -13.11 -5.57 -0.01
CA THR A 103 -14.46 -5.38 -0.58
C THR A 103 -15.37 -6.60 -0.40
N GLU A 104 -14.85 -7.68 0.21
CA GLU A 104 -15.51 -8.97 0.35
C GLU A 104 -15.85 -9.68 -0.99
N VAL A 105 -15.57 -9.06 -2.13
CA VAL A 105 -15.84 -9.65 -3.46
C VAL A 105 -15.12 -11.00 -3.59
N TYR A 106 -13.89 -11.11 -3.11
CA TYR A 106 -13.12 -12.35 -3.16
C TYR A 106 -13.76 -13.47 -2.35
N ASP A 107 -14.45 -13.16 -1.25
CA ASP A 107 -15.14 -14.16 -0.44
C ASP A 107 -16.34 -14.77 -1.19
N TYR A 108 -17.06 -13.94 -1.93
CA TYR A 108 -18.13 -14.42 -2.82
C TYR A 108 -17.58 -15.14 -4.04
N LEU A 109 -16.47 -14.71 -4.63
CA LEU A 109 -15.79 -15.45 -5.71
C LEU A 109 -15.36 -16.85 -5.27
N ARG A 110 -14.80 -16.99 -4.06
CA ARG A 110 -14.45 -18.30 -3.49
C ARG A 110 -15.69 -19.22 -3.39
N LEU A 111 -16.82 -18.66 -2.95
CA LEU A 111 -18.08 -19.41 -2.87
C LEU A 111 -18.57 -19.79 -4.27
N LEU A 112 -18.52 -18.87 -5.22
CA LEU A 112 -18.91 -19.09 -6.61
C LEU A 112 -18.09 -20.22 -7.25
N TYR A 113 -16.75 -20.15 -7.19
CA TYR A 113 -15.87 -21.17 -7.75
C TYR A 113 -16.01 -22.54 -7.07
N ALA A 114 -16.22 -22.57 -5.75
CA ALA A 114 -16.43 -23.80 -5.02
C ALA A 114 -17.74 -24.51 -5.39
N ARG A 115 -18.76 -23.77 -5.83
CA ARG A 115 -20.11 -24.32 -6.10
C ARG A 115 -20.44 -24.50 -7.57
N ALA A 116 -19.90 -23.66 -8.44
CA ALA A 116 -20.17 -23.64 -9.88
C ALA A 116 -18.93 -23.80 -10.77
N GLY A 117 -17.72 -23.78 -10.19
CA GLY A 117 -16.49 -23.96 -10.94
C GLY A 117 -16.32 -25.37 -11.49
N THR A 118 -15.76 -25.48 -12.69
CA THR A 118 -15.46 -26.75 -13.35
C THR A 118 -14.01 -27.14 -13.05
N PRO A 119 -13.75 -28.22 -12.32
CA PRO A 119 -12.39 -28.65 -12.03
C PRO A 119 -11.75 -29.37 -13.21
N HIS A 120 -10.48 -29.10 -13.44
CA HIS A 120 -9.64 -29.75 -14.45
C HIS A 120 -8.38 -30.33 -13.80
N CYS A 121 -7.78 -31.29 -14.46
CA CYS A 121 -6.52 -31.86 -14.02
C CYS A 121 -5.37 -30.85 -14.30
N PRO A 122 -4.58 -30.46 -13.30
CA PRO A 122 -3.48 -29.52 -13.48
C PRO A 122 -2.36 -30.06 -14.39
N VAL A 123 -2.31 -31.39 -14.61
CA VAL A 123 -1.26 -32.04 -15.41
C VAL A 123 -1.69 -32.18 -16.87
N CYS A 124 -2.91 -32.64 -17.13
CA CYS A 124 -3.37 -32.93 -18.52
C CYS A 124 -4.51 -32.02 -19.04
N GLY A 125 -5.05 -31.14 -18.19
CA GLY A 125 -6.14 -30.22 -18.57
C GLY A 125 -7.51 -30.86 -18.70
N GLU A 126 -7.64 -32.18 -18.59
CA GLU A 126 -8.92 -32.88 -18.73
C GLU A 126 -9.88 -32.53 -17.59
N ARG A 127 -11.16 -32.46 -17.92
CA ARG A 127 -12.22 -32.21 -16.94
C ARG A 127 -12.25 -33.31 -15.89
N ILE A 128 -12.24 -32.94 -14.62
CA ILE A 128 -12.34 -33.86 -13.51
C ILE A 128 -13.82 -34.06 -13.15
N ALA A 129 -14.21 -35.33 -13.00
CA ALA A 129 -15.54 -35.71 -12.57
C ALA A 129 -15.44 -36.71 -11.41
N ARG A 130 -16.51 -36.76 -10.61
CA ARG A 130 -16.68 -37.85 -9.62
C ARG A 130 -16.84 -39.15 -10.38
N GLN A 131 -16.10 -40.19 -10.00
CA GLN A 131 -16.23 -41.51 -10.58
C GLN A 131 -17.17 -42.34 -9.72
N THR A 132 -18.21 -42.93 -10.32
CA THR A 132 -19.03 -43.89 -9.61
C THR A 132 -18.26 -45.22 -9.45
N PRO A 133 -18.54 -46.05 -8.44
CA PRO A 133 -17.96 -47.36 -8.28
C PRO A 133 -18.02 -48.20 -9.57
N GLN A 134 -19.14 -48.13 -10.28
CA GLN A 134 -19.33 -48.82 -11.55
C GLN A 134 -18.36 -48.32 -12.62
N GLN A 135 -18.13 -47.03 -12.75
CA GLN A 135 -17.17 -46.46 -13.70
C GLN A 135 -15.72 -46.88 -13.39
N ILE A 136 -15.37 -46.96 -12.09
CA ILE A 136 -14.05 -47.43 -11.65
C ILE A 136 -13.89 -48.89 -12.05
N VAL A 137 -14.87 -49.74 -11.79
CA VAL A 137 -14.85 -51.16 -12.13
C VAL A 137 -14.75 -51.39 -13.66
N ASP A 138 -15.55 -50.64 -14.46
CA ASP A 138 -15.53 -50.75 -15.92
C ASP A 138 -14.17 -50.30 -16.49
N GLN A 139 -13.56 -49.27 -15.90
CA GLN A 139 -12.23 -48.82 -16.31
C GLN A 139 -11.12 -49.83 -15.98
N VAL A 140 -11.21 -50.50 -14.81
CA VAL A 140 -10.28 -51.57 -14.46
C VAL A 140 -10.43 -52.81 -15.33
N LEU A 141 -11.67 -53.16 -15.68
CA LEU A 141 -11.95 -54.28 -16.54
C LEU A 141 -11.57 -54.08 -18.03
N ALA A 142 -11.40 -52.79 -18.43
CA ALA A 142 -10.88 -52.43 -19.74
C ALA A 142 -9.33 -52.56 -19.89
N MET A 143 -8.60 -52.80 -18.79
CA MET A 143 -7.16 -53.07 -18.79
C MET A 143 -6.83 -54.47 -19.28
N ASP A 144 -5.52 -54.75 -19.44
CA ASP A 144 -5.04 -56.03 -19.91
C ASP A 144 -5.54 -57.21 -19.06
N GLU A 145 -6.13 -58.20 -19.68
CA GLU A 145 -6.66 -59.37 -18.99
C GLU A 145 -5.51 -60.19 -18.39
N GLY A 146 -5.67 -60.55 -17.13
CA GLY A 146 -4.68 -61.35 -16.40
C GLY A 146 -3.78 -60.51 -15.45
N LEU A 147 -3.79 -59.19 -15.51
CA LEU A 147 -3.06 -58.32 -14.57
C LEU A 147 -3.53 -58.57 -13.12
N ARG A 148 -2.56 -58.79 -12.21
CA ARG A 148 -2.84 -58.95 -10.77
C ARG A 148 -2.71 -57.63 -10.04
N PHE A 149 -3.67 -57.31 -9.19
CA PHE A 149 -3.66 -56.09 -8.41
C PHE A 149 -4.23 -56.25 -7.01
N GLN A 150 -3.88 -55.34 -6.11
CA GLN A 150 -4.44 -55.23 -4.78
C GLN A 150 -5.38 -54.00 -4.74
N VAL A 151 -6.52 -54.18 -4.07
CA VAL A 151 -7.46 -53.08 -3.75
C VAL A 151 -7.08 -52.53 -2.37
N LEU A 152 -6.63 -51.31 -2.30
CA LEU A 152 -6.17 -50.63 -1.10
C LEU A 152 -7.11 -49.50 -0.71
N ALA A 153 -7.39 -49.39 0.59
CA ALA A 153 -8.17 -48.28 1.16
C ALA A 153 -7.25 -47.40 2.02
N PRO A 154 -6.90 -46.17 1.59
CA PRO A 154 -6.01 -45.25 2.31
C PRO A 154 -6.73 -44.58 3.49
N VAL A 155 -6.68 -45.21 4.68
CA VAL A 155 -7.39 -44.77 5.91
C VAL A 155 -6.63 -43.70 6.68
N VAL A 156 -5.30 -43.59 6.51
CA VAL A 156 -4.47 -42.50 7.05
C VAL A 156 -3.57 -41.98 5.94
N ARG A 157 -3.56 -40.66 5.75
CA ARG A 157 -2.77 -39.97 4.73
C ARG A 157 -1.92 -38.88 5.38
N THR A 158 -0.60 -39.07 5.36
CA THR A 158 0.41 -38.10 5.80
C THR A 158 0.12 -37.51 7.21
N ARG A 159 -0.32 -38.34 8.16
CA ARG A 159 -0.66 -37.91 9.53
C ARG A 159 0.32 -38.46 10.54
N LYS A 160 0.65 -37.63 11.55
CA LYS A 160 1.48 -38.06 12.71
C LYS A 160 0.63 -38.86 13.70
N GLY A 161 1.20 -39.90 14.26
CA GLY A 161 0.54 -40.69 15.29
C GLY A 161 1.05 -42.12 15.35
N GLU A 162 0.76 -42.88 16.42
CA GLU A 162 1.12 -44.29 16.62
C GLU A 162 0.03 -45.24 16.06
N PHE A 163 -1.19 -44.79 15.86
CA PHE A 163 -2.36 -45.43 15.26
C PHE A 163 -2.70 -46.86 15.80
N VAL A 164 -2.35 -47.15 17.05
CA VAL A 164 -2.58 -48.47 17.70
C VAL A 164 -4.08 -48.79 17.69
N ASP A 165 -4.94 -47.89 18.14
CA ASP A 165 -6.39 -48.07 18.18
C ASP A 165 -6.99 -48.34 16.80
N LEU A 166 -6.42 -47.69 15.75
CA LEU A 166 -6.85 -47.91 14.37
C LEU A 166 -6.54 -49.36 13.92
N PHE A 167 -5.33 -49.87 14.20
CA PHE A 167 -4.96 -51.22 13.85
C PHE A 167 -5.82 -52.27 14.58
N GLU A 168 -6.11 -52.04 15.85
CA GLU A 168 -7.04 -52.91 16.63
C GLU A 168 -8.45 -52.93 16.04
N LYS A 169 -8.96 -51.73 15.67
CA LYS A 169 -10.29 -51.57 15.05
C LYS A 169 -10.36 -52.31 13.71
N LEU A 170 -9.34 -52.15 12.84
CA LEU A 170 -9.27 -52.79 11.54
C LEU A 170 -9.17 -54.30 11.65
N ASN A 171 -8.41 -54.83 12.63
CA ASN A 171 -8.33 -56.26 12.90
C ASN A 171 -9.70 -56.83 13.40
N THR A 172 -10.38 -56.11 14.27
CA THR A 172 -11.74 -56.47 14.74
C THR A 172 -12.77 -56.46 13.62
N GLN A 173 -12.60 -55.62 12.60
CA GLN A 173 -13.45 -55.59 11.41
C GLN A 173 -13.14 -56.73 10.42
N GLY A 174 -12.14 -57.53 10.69
CA GLY A 174 -11.81 -58.72 9.89
C GLY A 174 -10.79 -58.50 8.78
N TYR A 175 -10.15 -57.31 8.72
CA TYR A 175 -9.03 -57.10 7.79
C TYR A 175 -7.76 -57.80 8.31
N SER A 176 -7.00 -58.38 7.40
CA SER A 176 -5.80 -59.17 7.76
C SER A 176 -4.48 -58.45 7.51
N ARG A 177 -4.46 -57.45 6.64
CA ARG A 177 -3.25 -56.77 6.19
C ARG A 177 -3.43 -55.31 6.01
N VAL A 178 -2.39 -54.52 6.32
CA VAL A 178 -2.26 -53.12 6.04
C VAL A 178 -0.92 -52.85 5.32
N ARG A 179 -0.89 -51.88 4.48
CA ARG A 179 0.34 -51.32 3.91
C ARG A 179 0.64 -50.02 4.67
N VAL A 180 1.80 -49.95 5.31
CA VAL A 180 2.26 -48.79 6.06
C VAL A 180 3.51 -48.27 5.39
N ASP A 181 3.50 -47.00 4.97
CA ASP A 181 4.62 -46.33 4.28
C ASP A 181 5.19 -47.20 3.12
N GLY A 182 4.28 -47.81 2.34
CA GLY A 182 4.61 -48.67 1.20
C GLY A 182 4.92 -50.12 1.52
N VAL A 183 5.05 -50.52 2.81
CA VAL A 183 5.36 -51.89 3.21
C VAL A 183 4.13 -52.59 3.77
N VAL A 184 3.84 -53.81 3.28
CA VAL A 184 2.70 -54.62 3.73
C VAL A 184 3.01 -55.35 5.03
N HIS A 185 2.17 -55.15 6.05
CA HIS A 185 2.26 -55.77 7.38
C HIS A 185 0.99 -56.57 7.69
N SER A 186 1.11 -57.56 8.59
CA SER A 186 -0.04 -58.26 9.12
C SER A 186 -0.68 -57.49 10.27
N LEU A 187 -2.01 -57.40 10.29
CA LEU A 187 -2.74 -56.75 11.39
C LEU A 187 -2.75 -57.57 12.69
N THR A 188 -2.33 -58.85 12.63
CA THR A 188 -2.08 -59.66 13.84
C THR A 188 -0.79 -59.25 14.56
N ASP A 189 0.17 -58.64 13.85
CA ASP A 189 1.41 -58.08 14.39
C ASP A 189 1.72 -56.76 13.69
N PRO A 190 1.01 -55.65 14.05
CA PRO A 190 1.15 -54.39 13.40
C PRO A 190 2.47 -53.70 13.75
N PRO A 191 3.05 -52.89 12.83
CA PRO A 191 4.29 -52.19 13.08
C PRO A 191 4.12 -51.12 14.17
N LYS A 192 5.16 -50.93 14.99
CA LYS A 192 5.19 -49.83 15.98
C LYS A 192 5.61 -48.54 15.29
N LEU A 193 4.70 -47.60 15.19
CA LEU A 193 4.90 -46.33 14.53
C LEU A 193 5.39 -45.26 15.50
N LYS A 194 6.18 -44.31 15.00
CA LYS A 194 6.68 -43.19 15.80
C LYS A 194 5.69 -42.07 15.83
N LYS A 195 5.32 -41.60 17.00
CA LYS A 195 4.34 -40.53 17.24
C LYS A 195 4.59 -39.19 16.50
N GLN A 196 5.85 -38.85 16.24
CA GLN A 196 6.26 -37.57 15.64
C GLN A 196 6.51 -37.66 14.12
N GLU A 197 6.52 -38.84 13.53
CA GLU A 197 6.68 -39.05 12.10
C GLU A 197 5.32 -39.10 11.42
N LYS A 198 5.28 -38.70 10.14
CA LYS A 198 4.06 -38.76 9.31
C LYS A 198 4.01 -40.16 8.69
N HIS A 199 2.83 -40.78 8.70
CA HIS A 199 2.60 -42.11 8.17
C HIS A 199 1.46 -42.12 7.18
N ASP A 200 1.55 -42.98 6.18
CA ASP A 200 0.49 -43.38 5.26
C ASP A 200 0.06 -44.82 5.56
N ILE A 201 -1.23 -45.06 5.84
CA ILE A 201 -1.74 -46.39 6.19
C ILE A 201 -2.88 -46.72 5.24
N GLU A 202 -2.74 -47.86 4.55
CA GLU A 202 -3.72 -48.35 3.59
C GLU A 202 -4.12 -49.77 3.96
N VAL A 203 -5.42 -50.02 3.98
CA VAL A 203 -5.95 -51.37 4.25
C VAL A 203 -6.00 -52.16 2.96
N VAL A 204 -5.42 -53.37 2.94
CA VAL A 204 -5.56 -54.31 1.82
C VAL A 204 -6.93 -54.95 1.90
N VAL A 205 -7.85 -54.45 1.07
CA VAL A 205 -9.26 -54.94 1.04
C VAL A 205 -9.35 -56.26 0.30
N ASP A 206 -8.76 -56.34 -0.89
CA ASP A 206 -8.78 -57.57 -1.68
C ASP A 206 -7.56 -57.68 -2.62
N ARG A 207 -7.34 -58.89 -3.17
CA ARG A 207 -6.34 -59.20 -4.20
C ARG A 207 -7.04 -59.90 -5.36
N LEU A 208 -7.03 -59.27 -6.53
CA LEU A 208 -7.78 -59.69 -7.68
C LEU A 208 -6.93 -59.74 -8.93
N THR A 209 -7.49 -60.36 -9.95
CA THR A 209 -6.91 -60.39 -11.30
C THR A 209 -7.95 -59.79 -12.28
N VAL A 210 -7.50 -59.02 -13.21
CA VAL A 210 -8.38 -58.43 -14.27
C VAL A 210 -8.98 -59.59 -15.12
N LYS A 211 -10.25 -59.88 -14.87
CA LYS A 211 -11.05 -60.85 -15.62
C LYS A 211 -12.51 -60.46 -15.62
N ALA A 212 -13.21 -60.66 -16.71
CA ALA A 212 -14.64 -60.36 -16.80
C ALA A 212 -15.49 -61.08 -15.74
N SER A 213 -15.10 -62.30 -15.33
CA SER A 213 -15.75 -63.09 -14.26
C SER A 213 -15.56 -62.49 -12.87
N SER A 214 -14.65 -61.58 -12.66
CA SER A 214 -14.37 -60.95 -11.35
C SER A 214 -15.17 -59.69 -11.11
N LYS A 215 -16.05 -59.29 -12.06
CA LYS A 215 -16.78 -57.98 -12.01
C LYS A 215 -17.50 -57.75 -10.68
N GLN A 216 -18.32 -58.72 -10.23
CA GLN A 216 -19.10 -58.56 -8.99
C GLN A 216 -18.20 -58.41 -7.75
N ARG A 217 -17.18 -59.29 -7.62
CA ARG A 217 -16.23 -59.24 -6.51
C ARG A 217 -15.40 -57.94 -6.51
N LEU A 218 -15.02 -57.48 -7.71
CA LEU A 218 -14.31 -56.20 -7.86
C LEU A 218 -15.21 -55.03 -7.43
N THR A 219 -16.51 -55.07 -7.80
CA THR A 219 -17.46 -54.03 -7.38
C THR A 219 -17.58 -53.98 -5.85
N ASP A 220 -17.79 -55.15 -5.21
CA ASP A 220 -17.91 -55.22 -3.75
C ASP A 220 -16.63 -54.75 -3.04
N SER A 221 -15.45 -55.10 -3.58
CA SER A 221 -14.16 -54.68 -3.02
C SER A 221 -13.92 -53.19 -3.20
N VAL A 222 -14.26 -52.62 -4.36
CA VAL A 222 -14.12 -51.18 -4.63
C VAL A 222 -15.09 -50.39 -3.71
N GLU A 223 -16.35 -50.78 -3.60
CA GLU A 223 -17.32 -50.14 -2.70
C GLU A 223 -16.87 -50.22 -1.23
N THR A 224 -16.33 -51.36 -0.81
CA THR A 224 -15.78 -51.53 0.53
C THR A 224 -14.59 -50.59 0.78
N ALA A 225 -13.67 -50.50 -0.18
CA ALA A 225 -12.52 -49.59 -0.09
C ALA A 225 -12.93 -48.13 -0.05
N LEU A 226 -13.86 -47.71 -0.91
CA LEU A 226 -14.38 -46.36 -0.97
C LEU A 226 -15.07 -45.96 0.36
N ASN A 227 -15.89 -46.85 0.91
CA ASN A 227 -16.55 -46.62 2.22
C ASN A 227 -15.56 -46.57 3.38
N LEU A 228 -14.48 -47.35 3.35
CA LEU A 228 -13.48 -47.41 4.43
C LEU A 228 -12.55 -46.17 4.41
N ALA A 229 -12.22 -45.67 3.21
CA ALA A 229 -11.26 -44.62 3.01
C ALA A 229 -11.90 -43.28 2.55
N ASP A 230 -13.15 -43.04 2.92
CA ASP A 230 -13.87 -41.78 2.66
C ASP A 230 -13.89 -41.39 1.17
N GLY A 231 -14.21 -42.37 0.32
CA GLY A 231 -14.40 -42.19 -1.12
C GLY A 231 -13.16 -42.31 -1.98
N ILE A 232 -12.07 -42.88 -1.46
CA ILE A 232 -10.83 -43.13 -2.22
C ILE A 232 -10.47 -44.61 -2.23
N VAL A 233 -10.07 -45.12 -3.40
CA VAL A 233 -9.52 -46.46 -3.57
C VAL A 233 -8.23 -46.37 -4.37
N VAL A 234 -7.22 -47.15 -3.97
CA VAL A 234 -5.95 -47.29 -4.67
C VAL A 234 -5.84 -48.70 -5.20
N LEU A 235 -5.49 -48.83 -6.47
CA LEU A 235 -5.20 -50.12 -7.06
C LEU A 235 -3.71 -50.22 -7.30
N GLU A 236 -3.04 -51.20 -6.68
CA GLU A 236 -1.62 -51.51 -6.88
C GLU A 236 -1.48 -52.71 -7.77
N PHE A 237 -0.88 -52.57 -8.96
CA PHE A 237 -0.64 -53.63 -9.94
C PHE A 237 0.68 -54.33 -9.62
N VAL A 238 0.59 -55.52 -9.05
CA VAL A 238 1.72 -56.31 -8.53
C VAL A 238 2.65 -56.80 -9.63
N ASP A 239 2.15 -56.93 -10.86
CA ASP A 239 2.89 -57.41 -12.02
C ASP A 239 3.73 -56.29 -12.71
N ARG A 240 3.64 -55.07 -12.25
CA ARG A 240 4.41 -53.92 -12.76
C ARG A 240 5.61 -53.64 -11.87
N GLU A 241 6.73 -53.24 -12.48
CA GLU A 241 7.97 -52.89 -11.76
C GLU A 241 7.76 -51.69 -10.84
N ASP A 242 8.61 -51.56 -9.78
CA ASP A 242 8.44 -50.57 -8.73
C ASP A 242 8.47 -49.10 -9.23
N ASP A 243 9.19 -48.85 -10.32
CA ASP A 243 9.34 -47.54 -10.96
C ASP A 243 8.36 -47.29 -12.10
N HIS A 244 7.43 -48.18 -12.37
CA HIS A 244 6.47 -48.07 -13.46
C HIS A 244 5.43 -46.97 -13.10
N PRO A 245 5.21 -45.95 -13.97
CA PRO A 245 4.34 -44.78 -13.66
C PRO A 245 2.88 -45.12 -13.39
N HIS A 246 2.41 -46.30 -13.83
CA HIS A 246 1.06 -46.80 -13.60
C HIS A 246 1.01 -48.01 -12.69
N ARG A 247 2.02 -48.22 -11.83
CA ARG A 247 2.00 -49.31 -10.83
C ARG A 247 0.87 -49.12 -9.83
N GLU A 248 0.65 -47.88 -9.37
CA GLU A 248 -0.47 -47.49 -8.54
C GLU A 248 -1.41 -46.61 -9.34
N GLN A 249 -2.72 -46.90 -9.23
CA GLN A 249 -3.77 -46.02 -9.77
C GLN A 249 -4.74 -45.69 -8.65
N ARG A 250 -4.98 -44.37 -8.47
CA ARG A 250 -5.90 -43.86 -7.44
C ARG A 250 -7.19 -43.44 -8.12
N PHE A 251 -8.31 -43.92 -7.57
CA PHE A 251 -9.64 -43.55 -7.99
C PHE A 251 -10.40 -42.90 -6.82
N SER A 252 -11.34 -42.06 -7.13
CA SER A 252 -12.10 -41.36 -6.09
C SER A 252 -13.56 -41.13 -6.52
N GLU A 253 -14.47 -41.35 -5.60
CA GLU A 253 -15.87 -40.91 -5.76
C GLU A 253 -15.99 -39.39 -5.67
N LYS A 254 -14.96 -38.69 -5.18
CA LYS A 254 -15.00 -37.25 -5.00
C LYS A 254 -14.53 -36.52 -6.25
N LEU A 255 -13.28 -36.55 -6.60
CA LEU A 255 -12.73 -35.90 -7.80
C LEU A 255 -11.52 -36.67 -8.30
N ALA A 256 -11.54 -37.18 -9.52
CA ALA A 256 -10.41 -37.92 -10.07
C ALA A 256 -10.14 -37.56 -11.54
N CYS A 257 -8.88 -37.58 -11.94
CA CYS A 257 -8.49 -37.42 -13.33
C CYS A 257 -8.78 -38.69 -14.12
N PRO A 258 -9.45 -38.60 -15.31
CA PRO A 258 -9.67 -39.78 -16.15
C PRO A 258 -8.37 -40.48 -16.58
N ASN A 259 -7.28 -39.74 -16.70
CA ASN A 259 -5.96 -40.25 -17.10
C ASN A 259 -5.11 -40.75 -15.89
N GLY A 260 -5.70 -40.87 -14.70
CA GLY A 260 -5.05 -41.44 -13.52
C GLY A 260 -3.99 -40.56 -12.85
N HIS A 261 -3.91 -39.27 -13.12
CA HIS A 261 -2.99 -38.37 -12.43
C HIS A 261 -3.41 -38.21 -10.97
N PRO A 262 -2.47 -38.25 -10.01
CA PRO A 262 -2.79 -38.06 -8.62
C PRO A 262 -3.25 -36.63 -8.35
N LEU A 263 -4.37 -36.48 -7.67
CA LEU A 263 -4.95 -35.20 -7.29
C LEU A 263 -4.90 -35.02 -5.79
N ALA A 264 -4.51 -33.83 -5.34
CA ALA A 264 -4.43 -33.49 -3.92
C ALA A 264 -5.70 -32.82 -3.36
N VAL A 265 -6.78 -32.72 -4.16
CA VAL A 265 -8.02 -32.03 -3.79
C VAL A 265 -9.11 -33.03 -3.46
N ASP A 266 -9.47 -33.13 -2.18
CA ASP A 266 -10.54 -34.03 -1.73
C ASP A 266 -11.92 -33.48 -2.04
N ASP A 267 -12.21 -32.20 -1.72
CA ASP A 267 -13.44 -31.48 -2.03
C ASP A 267 -13.17 -30.01 -2.30
N LEU A 268 -13.96 -29.42 -3.23
CA LEU A 268 -13.92 -28.00 -3.53
C LEU A 268 -14.80 -27.23 -2.52
N GLU A 269 -14.17 -26.74 -1.46
CA GLU A 269 -14.80 -25.89 -0.47
C GLU A 269 -14.33 -24.42 -0.64
N PRO A 270 -15.09 -23.42 -0.18
CA PRO A 270 -14.64 -22.02 -0.24
C PRO A 270 -13.28 -21.76 0.42
N ARG A 271 -12.93 -22.55 1.47
CA ARG A 271 -11.61 -22.46 2.11
C ARG A 271 -10.46 -22.93 1.21
N SER A 272 -10.72 -23.83 0.24
CA SER A 272 -9.74 -24.28 -0.74
C SER A 272 -9.32 -23.19 -1.72
N PHE A 273 -10.15 -22.19 -1.96
CA PHE A 273 -9.87 -21.02 -2.80
C PHE A 273 -9.30 -19.84 -2.02
N SER A 274 -8.98 -20.01 -0.75
CA SER A 274 -8.41 -18.94 0.08
C SER A 274 -6.89 -19.03 0.14
N PHE A 275 -6.21 -17.99 -0.29
CA PHE A 275 -4.77 -17.87 -0.11
C PHE A 275 -4.34 -17.58 1.35
N ASN A 276 -5.29 -17.30 2.24
CA ASN A 276 -5.07 -17.17 3.70
C ASN A 276 -5.28 -18.50 4.45
N SER A 277 -5.68 -19.55 3.75
CA SER A 277 -5.91 -20.88 4.30
C SER A 277 -4.85 -21.86 3.81
N PRO A 278 -4.28 -22.73 4.66
CA PRO A 278 -3.31 -23.74 4.22
C PRO A 278 -3.88 -24.74 3.20
N TYR A 279 -5.20 -24.83 3.07
CA TYR A 279 -5.85 -25.69 2.08
C TYR A 279 -5.68 -25.15 0.64
N GLY A 280 -5.71 -23.83 0.45
CA GLY A 280 -5.61 -23.19 -0.87
C GLY A 280 -4.30 -22.48 -1.14
N ALA A 281 -3.61 -22.02 -0.09
CA ALA A 281 -2.38 -21.23 -0.22
C ALA A 281 -1.25 -22.04 -0.86
N CYS A 282 -0.51 -21.39 -1.76
CA CYS A 282 0.76 -21.92 -2.26
C CYS A 282 1.70 -22.27 -1.09
N PRO A 283 2.24 -23.48 -1.01
CA PRO A 283 3.06 -23.90 0.12
C PRO A 283 4.38 -23.14 0.21
N GLU A 284 4.97 -22.74 -0.91
CA GLU A 284 6.26 -22.02 -0.96
C GLU A 284 6.15 -20.60 -0.39
N CYS A 285 5.21 -19.79 -0.88
CA CYS A 285 5.04 -18.40 -0.42
C CYS A 285 3.99 -18.24 0.69
N THR A 286 3.39 -19.34 1.16
CA THR A 286 2.33 -19.33 2.18
C THR A 286 1.18 -18.36 1.89
N GLY A 287 0.85 -18.19 0.60
CA GLY A 287 -0.22 -17.31 0.11
C GLY A 287 0.15 -15.83 -0.05
N LEU A 288 1.43 -15.46 0.04
CA LEU A 288 1.89 -14.10 -0.21
C LEU A 288 1.97 -13.76 -1.69
N GLY A 289 2.24 -14.76 -2.55
CA GLY A 289 2.42 -14.57 -3.99
C GLY A 289 3.79 -14.01 -4.39
N ILE A 290 4.55 -13.53 -3.42
CA ILE A 290 5.87 -12.93 -3.61
C ILE A 290 6.89 -13.61 -2.69
N ARG A 291 8.17 -13.52 -3.07
CA ARG A 291 9.31 -13.87 -2.26
C ARG A 291 10.31 -12.72 -2.26
N LYS A 292 10.89 -12.44 -1.10
CA LYS A 292 12.00 -11.48 -1.01
C LYS A 292 13.29 -12.16 -1.42
N GLU A 293 13.96 -11.63 -2.40
CA GLU A 293 15.24 -12.13 -2.89
C GLU A 293 16.27 -11.02 -2.93
N VAL A 294 17.52 -11.35 -2.59
CA VAL A 294 18.62 -10.38 -2.63
C VAL A 294 18.89 -9.96 -4.06
N ASP A 295 18.86 -8.65 -4.31
CA ASP A 295 19.08 -8.08 -5.63
C ASP A 295 20.55 -7.69 -5.83
N PRO A 296 21.26 -8.30 -6.81
CA PRO A 296 22.64 -7.94 -7.10
C PRO A 296 22.86 -6.47 -7.45
N GLU A 297 21.86 -5.78 -8.04
CA GLU A 297 21.95 -4.36 -8.37
C GLU A 297 21.86 -3.47 -7.13
N LEU A 298 21.10 -3.88 -6.10
CA LEU A 298 21.07 -3.20 -4.81
C LEU A 298 22.31 -3.48 -3.96
N VAL A 299 22.89 -4.67 -4.13
CA VAL A 299 24.15 -5.04 -3.48
C VAL A 299 25.32 -4.25 -4.04
N VAL A 300 25.35 -4.02 -5.37
CA VAL A 300 26.38 -3.24 -6.09
C VAL A 300 25.72 -2.09 -6.85
N PRO A 301 25.32 -1.03 -6.15
CA PRO A 301 24.57 0.07 -6.75
C PRO A 301 25.40 0.96 -7.69
N ASP A 302 26.71 0.99 -7.50
CA ASP A 302 27.65 1.73 -8.36
C ASP A 302 28.76 0.79 -8.84
N PRO A 303 28.69 0.30 -10.09
CA PRO A 303 29.68 -0.58 -10.66
C PRO A 303 31.00 0.11 -11.02
N GLU A 304 31.11 1.45 -10.92
CA GLU A 304 32.35 2.18 -11.08
C GLU A 304 33.23 2.13 -9.83
N LEU A 305 32.67 1.85 -8.66
CA LEU A 305 33.42 1.71 -7.42
C LEU A 305 34.26 0.43 -7.40
N THR A 306 35.38 0.50 -6.70
CA THR A 306 36.23 -0.65 -6.39
C THR A 306 35.75 -1.39 -5.18
N LEU A 307 36.13 -2.64 -4.99
CA LEU A 307 35.77 -3.40 -3.79
C LEU A 307 36.33 -2.72 -2.52
N ALA A 308 37.56 -2.23 -2.56
CA ALA A 308 38.16 -1.44 -1.48
C ALA A 308 37.42 -0.09 -1.29
N GLY A 309 36.90 0.49 -2.35
CA GLY A 309 36.08 1.70 -2.32
C GLY A 309 34.63 1.50 -1.91
N GLY A 310 34.25 0.28 -1.51
CA GLY A 310 32.93 -0.02 -1.00
C GLY A 310 31.87 -0.36 -2.07
N ALA A 311 32.27 -0.94 -3.19
CA ALA A 311 31.32 -1.39 -4.23
C ALA A 311 30.24 -2.32 -3.68
N ILE A 312 30.56 -3.16 -2.69
CA ILE A 312 29.61 -4.04 -2.01
C ILE A 312 28.94 -3.24 -0.87
N ALA A 313 27.80 -2.67 -1.15
CA ALA A 313 27.12 -1.74 -0.26
C ALA A 313 26.77 -2.31 1.14
N PRO A 314 26.33 -3.57 1.30
CA PRO A 314 26.07 -4.16 2.61
C PRO A 314 27.30 -4.19 3.53
N TRP A 315 28.49 -4.29 2.94
CA TRP A 315 29.76 -4.42 3.64
C TRP A 315 30.59 -3.14 3.70
N ALA A 316 30.14 -2.07 3.02
CA ALA A 316 30.90 -0.82 2.91
C ALA A 316 30.91 0.03 4.21
N VAL A 317 29.99 -0.21 5.15
CA VAL A 317 29.80 0.63 6.36
C VAL A 317 29.72 -0.22 7.61
N GLY A 318 30.36 0.26 8.69
CA GLY A 318 30.30 -0.35 10.01
C GLY A 318 31.62 -1.02 10.45
N GLN A 319 31.62 -1.55 11.68
CA GLN A 319 32.81 -2.16 12.29
C GLN A 319 33.32 -3.42 11.56
N SER A 320 32.47 -4.05 10.77
CA SER A 320 32.81 -5.26 10.00
C SER A 320 33.34 -4.97 8.58
N ALA A 321 33.35 -3.72 8.12
CA ALA A 321 33.81 -3.39 6.78
C ALA A 321 35.26 -3.84 6.51
N GLU A 322 36.17 -3.61 7.46
CA GLU A 322 37.54 -4.05 7.35
C GLU A 322 37.71 -5.60 7.27
N TYR A 323 36.83 -6.33 7.99
CA TYR A 323 36.80 -7.80 7.93
C TYR A 323 36.44 -8.27 6.52
N PHE A 324 35.39 -7.73 5.91
CA PHE A 324 34.98 -8.11 4.57
C PHE A 324 35.99 -7.67 3.49
N THR A 325 36.60 -6.52 3.64
CA THR A 325 37.68 -6.09 2.72
C THR A 325 38.85 -7.05 2.73
N ARG A 326 39.23 -7.59 3.89
CA ARG A 326 40.28 -8.62 4.01
C ARG A 326 39.86 -9.95 3.37
N MET A 327 38.59 -10.35 3.55
CA MET A 327 38.03 -11.54 2.90
C MET A 327 38.07 -11.41 1.38
N LEU A 328 37.65 -10.26 0.83
CA LEU A 328 37.66 -9.95 -0.59
C LEU A 328 39.09 -9.92 -1.16
N SER A 329 40.06 -9.39 -0.39
CA SER A 329 41.47 -9.43 -0.77
C SER A 329 42.01 -10.86 -0.87
N GLY A 330 41.69 -11.71 0.12
CA GLY A 330 42.07 -13.13 0.09
C GLY A 330 41.42 -13.89 -1.08
N LEU A 331 40.16 -13.58 -1.40
CA LEU A 331 39.47 -14.13 -2.57
C LEU A 331 40.12 -13.62 -3.88
N GLY A 332 40.56 -12.35 -3.90
CA GLY A 332 41.30 -11.76 -5.02
C GLY A 332 42.63 -12.46 -5.31
N ASP A 333 43.43 -12.74 -4.25
CA ASP A 333 44.65 -13.53 -4.35
C ASP A 333 44.40 -14.91 -4.98
N GLN A 334 43.26 -15.53 -4.66
CA GLN A 334 42.93 -16.89 -5.09
C GLN A 334 42.35 -16.92 -6.53
N LEU A 335 41.55 -15.94 -6.92
CA LEU A 335 40.87 -15.87 -8.22
C LEU A 335 41.59 -14.96 -9.24
N GLY A 336 42.69 -14.30 -8.84
CA GLY A 336 43.50 -13.48 -9.70
C GLY A 336 42.89 -12.11 -10.04
N PHE A 337 42.27 -11.42 -9.09
CA PHE A 337 41.78 -10.06 -9.24
C PHE A 337 42.26 -9.16 -8.11
N ASP A 338 42.35 -7.87 -8.39
CA ASP A 338 42.72 -6.85 -7.42
C ASP A 338 41.45 -6.14 -6.89
N ILE A 339 41.37 -5.95 -5.56
CA ILE A 339 40.25 -5.24 -4.89
C ILE A 339 40.16 -3.75 -5.27
N ASP A 340 41.21 -3.16 -5.81
CA ASP A 340 41.23 -1.79 -6.34
C ASP A 340 40.74 -1.68 -7.79
N THR A 341 40.34 -2.81 -8.41
CA THR A 341 39.70 -2.84 -9.72
C THR A 341 38.20 -2.47 -9.60
N PRO A 342 37.70 -1.53 -10.44
CA PRO A 342 36.25 -1.26 -10.48
C PRO A 342 35.40 -2.51 -10.74
N TRP A 343 34.27 -2.62 -10.05
CA TRP A 343 33.39 -3.80 -10.15
C TRP A 343 33.08 -4.21 -11.60
N LYS A 344 32.76 -3.25 -12.47
CA LYS A 344 32.44 -3.51 -13.88
C LYS A 344 33.57 -4.18 -14.66
N LYS A 345 34.82 -3.97 -14.24
CA LYS A 345 36.03 -4.51 -14.90
C LYS A 345 36.46 -5.84 -14.31
N LEU A 346 35.88 -6.29 -13.19
CA LEU A 346 36.19 -7.58 -12.61
C LEU A 346 35.75 -8.73 -13.54
N PRO A 347 36.52 -9.83 -13.61
CA PRO A 347 36.12 -11.04 -14.34
C PRO A 347 34.75 -11.55 -13.89
N ALA A 348 33.94 -12.06 -14.82
CA ALA A 348 32.62 -12.61 -14.51
C ALA A 348 32.65 -13.68 -13.42
N LYS A 349 33.68 -14.55 -13.43
CA LYS A 349 33.91 -15.58 -12.40
C LYS A 349 34.12 -14.97 -11.02
N ALA A 350 34.88 -13.89 -10.92
CA ALA A 350 35.12 -13.17 -9.66
C ALA A 350 33.82 -12.52 -9.14
N ARG A 351 33.09 -11.83 -10.01
CA ARG A 351 31.79 -11.22 -9.66
C ARG A 351 30.79 -12.26 -9.15
N ARG A 352 30.71 -13.41 -9.82
CA ARG A 352 29.84 -14.51 -9.38
C ARG A 352 30.27 -15.05 -8.03
N ALA A 353 31.58 -15.34 -7.81
CA ALA A 353 32.09 -15.82 -6.54
C ALA A 353 31.82 -14.83 -5.39
N ILE A 354 31.92 -13.53 -5.61
CA ILE A 354 31.62 -12.50 -4.61
C ILE A 354 30.12 -12.50 -4.25
N LEU A 355 29.24 -12.64 -5.23
CA LEU A 355 27.78 -12.62 -5.02
C LEU A 355 27.28 -13.93 -4.43
N GLU A 356 27.62 -15.07 -5.02
CA GLU A 356 27.04 -16.39 -4.75
C GLU A 356 27.88 -17.22 -3.77
N GLY A 357 29.16 -16.87 -3.57
CA GLY A 357 30.07 -17.63 -2.72
C GLY A 357 31.12 -18.41 -3.48
N SER A 358 32.01 -19.07 -2.74
CA SER A 358 33.09 -19.90 -3.27
C SER A 358 33.06 -21.25 -2.59
N ASP A 359 33.18 -22.33 -3.36
CA ASP A 359 33.28 -23.72 -2.84
C ASP A 359 34.56 -23.97 -2.07
N HIS A 360 35.54 -23.08 -2.14
CA HIS A 360 36.84 -23.21 -1.52
C HIS A 360 37.02 -22.17 -0.41
N GLN A 361 37.71 -22.61 0.66
CA GLN A 361 38.08 -21.72 1.75
C GLN A 361 39.03 -20.62 1.27
N VAL A 362 38.75 -19.39 1.69
CA VAL A 362 39.57 -18.22 1.37
C VAL A 362 40.68 -18.06 2.40
N HIS A 363 41.91 -17.91 1.93
CA HIS A 363 43.10 -17.68 2.78
C HIS A 363 43.21 -16.16 3.08
N VAL A 364 42.79 -15.75 4.28
CA VAL A 364 42.81 -14.38 4.73
C VAL A 364 44.11 -14.03 5.43
N ARG A 365 44.83 -13.05 4.95
CA ARG A 365 46.07 -12.50 5.56
C ARG A 365 45.86 -11.09 6.03
N TYR A 366 46.30 -10.76 7.24
CA TYR A 366 46.17 -9.42 7.78
C TYR A 366 47.31 -9.07 8.76
N LYS A 367 47.63 -7.80 8.89
CA LYS A 367 48.50 -7.30 9.93
C LYS A 367 47.69 -6.91 11.15
N ASN A 368 48.04 -7.49 12.31
CA ASN A 368 47.41 -7.09 13.57
C ASN A 368 47.90 -5.69 14.03
N ARG A 369 47.26 -5.14 15.08
CA ARG A 369 47.62 -3.83 15.66
C ARG A 369 49.09 -3.70 16.15
N TYR A 370 49.83 -4.80 16.23
CA TYR A 370 51.24 -4.86 16.60
C TYR A 370 52.13 -5.06 15.36
N GLY A 371 51.62 -4.92 14.12
CA GLY A 371 52.37 -5.07 12.89
C GLY A 371 52.73 -6.51 12.48
N ARG A 372 52.31 -7.53 13.25
CA ARG A 372 52.61 -8.96 12.93
C ARG A 372 51.58 -9.48 11.95
N THR A 373 52.08 -10.11 10.87
CA THR A 373 51.22 -10.80 9.88
C THR A 373 50.61 -12.07 10.51
N ARG A 374 49.29 -12.18 10.41
CA ARG A 374 48.51 -13.39 10.75
C ARG A 374 47.71 -13.84 9.57
N SER A 375 47.38 -15.13 9.52
CA SER A 375 46.51 -15.70 8.48
C SER A 375 45.60 -16.77 9.05
N TYR A 376 44.47 -16.95 8.40
CA TYR A 376 43.53 -18.03 8.68
C TYR A 376 42.74 -18.39 7.41
N TYR A 377 42.10 -19.55 7.40
CA TYR A 377 41.18 -19.97 6.35
C TYR A 377 39.76 -19.76 6.82
N ALA A 378 38.91 -19.27 5.94
CA ALA A 378 37.48 -19.02 6.21
C ALA A 378 36.64 -19.39 4.99
N ASP A 379 35.48 -19.96 5.27
CA ASP A 379 34.46 -20.16 4.24
C ASP A 379 33.90 -18.83 3.76
N PHE A 380 33.69 -18.72 2.46
CA PHE A 380 33.14 -17.50 1.85
C PHE A 380 31.76 -17.83 1.23
N GLU A 381 30.71 -17.56 1.99
CA GLU A 381 29.32 -17.87 1.60
C GLU A 381 28.76 -16.96 0.49
N GLY A 382 29.45 -15.88 0.15
CA GLY A 382 28.94 -14.85 -0.77
C GLY A 382 28.01 -13.85 -0.09
N VAL A 383 27.85 -12.68 -0.76
CA VAL A 383 27.05 -11.58 -0.16
C VAL A 383 25.56 -11.88 -0.16
N MET A 384 25.06 -12.63 -1.15
CA MET A 384 23.64 -12.96 -1.26
C MET A 384 23.21 -13.92 -0.13
N ALA A 385 23.94 -15.03 0.07
CA ALA A 385 23.66 -15.97 1.15
C ALA A 385 23.85 -15.32 2.54
N PHE A 386 24.89 -14.48 2.68
CA PHE A 386 25.11 -13.72 3.92
C PHE A 386 23.91 -12.85 4.28
N LEU A 387 23.36 -12.10 3.33
CA LEU A 387 22.21 -11.22 3.56
C LEU A 387 20.94 -12.01 3.89
N GLN A 388 20.68 -13.10 3.14
CA GLN A 388 19.54 -13.98 3.37
C GLN A 388 19.58 -14.55 4.80
N ARG A 389 20.71 -15.15 5.17
CA ARG A 389 20.89 -15.72 6.50
C ARG A 389 20.79 -14.69 7.62
N ARG A 390 21.35 -13.49 7.41
CA ARG A 390 21.26 -12.41 8.40
C ARG A 390 19.83 -11.90 8.57
N MET A 391 19.07 -11.83 7.50
CA MET A 391 17.65 -11.47 7.54
C MET A 391 16.84 -12.46 8.39
N GLU A 392 17.10 -13.77 8.21
CA GLU A 392 16.40 -14.84 8.94
C GLU A 392 16.78 -14.92 10.42
N GLN A 393 18.02 -14.58 10.77
CA GLN A 393 18.58 -14.73 12.12
C GLN A 393 18.47 -13.51 13.00
N THR A 394 18.06 -12.33 12.48
CA THR A 394 18.01 -11.12 13.29
C THR A 394 16.63 -10.89 13.91
N ASP A 395 16.61 -10.59 15.21
CA ASP A 395 15.40 -10.19 15.94
C ASP A 395 15.18 -8.66 15.94
N SER A 396 16.18 -7.90 15.49
CA SER A 396 16.11 -6.44 15.47
C SER A 396 15.36 -5.93 14.23
N GLU A 397 14.21 -5.31 14.41
CA GLU A 397 13.42 -4.70 13.35
C GLU A 397 14.23 -3.69 12.51
N GLN A 398 15.09 -2.89 13.15
CA GLN A 398 15.95 -1.93 12.45
C GLN A 398 16.98 -2.63 11.54
N MET A 399 17.50 -3.77 11.97
CA MET A 399 18.44 -4.55 11.16
C MET A 399 17.71 -5.30 10.05
N LYS A 400 16.50 -5.80 10.28
CA LYS A 400 15.64 -6.38 9.23
C LYS A 400 15.37 -5.34 8.14
N GLU A 401 14.89 -4.15 8.50
CA GLU A 401 14.64 -3.03 7.56
C GLU A 401 15.90 -2.69 6.75
N ARG A 402 17.08 -2.73 7.38
CA ARG A 402 18.36 -2.50 6.68
C ARG A 402 18.68 -3.60 5.67
N TYR A 403 18.48 -4.87 6.01
CA TYR A 403 18.75 -6.00 5.10
C TYR A 403 17.70 -6.08 3.99
N GLU A 404 16.43 -5.80 4.31
CA GLU A 404 15.36 -5.70 3.31
C GLU A 404 15.65 -4.64 2.24
N GLY A 405 16.37 -3.56 2.59
CA GLY A 405 16.83 -2.56 1.63
C GLY A 405 17.75 -3.08 0.53
N PHE A 406 18.25 -4.31 0.61
CA PHE A 406 19.04 -5.00 -0.42
C PHE A 406 18.26 -6.12 -1.13
N MET A 407 16.95 -6.23 -0.85
CA MET A 407 16.08 -7.25 -1.41
C MET A 407 15.02 -6.65 -2.32
N ARG A 408 14.56 -7.44 -3.26
CA ARG A 408 13.44 -7.13 -4.15
C ARG A 408 12.34 -8.17 -3.95
N ASP A 409 11.10 -7.72 -4.00
CA ASP A 409 9.95 -8.61 -4.08
C ASP A 409 9.84 -9.15 -5.51
N ILE A 410 9.97 -10.48 -5.65
CA ILE A 410 9.79 -11.18 -6.91
C ILE A 410 8.55 -12.07 -6.83
N PRO A 411 7.83 -12.31 -7.95
CA PRO A 411 6.77 -13.30 -7.96
C PRO A 411 7.28 -14.65 -7.49
N CYS A 412 6.51 -15.32 -6.64
CA CYS A 412 6.86 -16.67 -6.18
C CYS A 412 7.05 -17.62 -7.37
N PRO A 413 8.17 -18.33 -7.50
CA PRO A 413 8.45 -19.17 -8.66
C PRO A 413 7.49 -20.36 -8.81
N GLU A 414 6.89 -20.82 -7.72
CA GLU A 414 5.93 -21.93 -7.72
C GLU A 414 4.55 -21.50 -8.22
N CYS A 415 4.00 -20.40 -7.70
CA CYS A 415 2.66 -19.95 -8.04
C CYS A 415 2.64 -18.75 -9.01
N ASN A 416 3.79 -18.25 -9.46
CA ASN A 416 3.89 -17.09 -10.36
C ASN A 416 3.05 -15.88 -9.93
N GLY A 417 2.94 -15.64 -8.61
CA GLY A 417 2.18 -14.51 -8.06
C GLY A 417 0.71 -14.81 -7.74
N THR A 418 0.14 -15.93 -8.19
CA THR A 418 -1.30 -16.25 -8.02
C THR A 418 -1.69 -16.57 -6.58
N ARG A 419 -0.73 -16.84 -5.68
CA ARG A 419 -0.91 -17.14 -4.24
C ARG A 419 -1.53 -18.50 -3.93
N LEU A 420 -2.07 -19.22 -4.92
CA LEU A 420 -2.83 -20.45 -4.77
C LEU A 420 -2.07 -21.68 -5.30
N LYS A 421 -2.52 -22.85 -4.87
CA LYS A 421 -2.02 -24.13 -5.36
C LYS A 421 -2.43 -24.39 -6.81
N PRO A 422 -1.63 -25.13 -7.61
CA PRO A 422 -1.94 -25.47 -9.00
C PRO A 422 -3.30 -26.18 -9.18
N GLU A 423 -3.67 -27.06 -8.23
CA GLU A 423 -4.93 -27.79 -8.28
C GLU A 423 -6.15 -26.87 -8.15
N ILE A 424 -6.03 -25.78 -7.39
CA ILE A 424 -7.08 -24.78 -7.22
C ILE A 424 -7.17 -23.88 -8.45
N LEU A 425 -6.03 -23.54 -9.05
CA LEU A 425 -5.96 -22.76 -10.29
C LEU A 425 -6.53 -23.55 -11.49
N ALA A 426 -6.54 -24.88 -11.43
CA ALA A 426 -7.15 -25.71 -12.43
C ALA A 426 -8.70 -25.77 -12.36
N VAL A 427 -9.33 -25.07 -11.41
CA VAL A 427 -10.78 -24.89 -11.37
C VAL A 427 -11.13 -23.62 -12.12
N THR A 428 -11.94 -23.73 -13.19
CA THR A 428 -12.25 -22.60 -14.08
C THR A 428 -13.76 -22.38 -14.21
N MET A 429 -14.11 -21.16 -14.60
CA MET A 429 -15.44 -20.80 -15.07
C MET A 429 -15.34 -20.20 -16.48
N THR A 430 -16.31 -20.49 -17.32
CA THR A 430 -16.32 -20.06 -18.73
C THR A 430 -17.35 -18.94 -18.92
N ALA A 431 -16.94 -17.89 -19.62
CA ALA A 431 -17.79 -16.76 -19.95
C ALA A 431 -17.65 -16.44 -21.44
N GLY A 432 -18.70 -16.62 -22.21
CA GLY A 432 -18.82 -16.23 -23.61
C GLY A 432 -17.49 -16.20 -24.39
N ASP A 433 -17.17 -15.06 -24.94
CA ASP A 433 -15.93 -14.81 -25.70
C ASP A 433 -14.68 -14.63 -24.80
N HIS A 434 -14.85 -14.48 -23.49
CA HIS A 434 -13.75 -14.32 -22.53
C HIS A 434 -13.00 -15.62 -22.19
N GLY A 435 -13.55 -16.77 -22.62
CA GLY A 435 -12.97 -18.08 -22.39
C GLY A 435 -13.09 -18.58 -20.94
N ALA A 436 -12.33 -19.62 -20.62
CA ALA A 436 -12.28 -20.19 -19.26
C ALA A 436 -11.20 -19.52 -18.42
N LYS A 437 -11.54 -19.10 -17.20
CA LYS A 437 -10.62 -18.43 -16.26
C LYS A 437 -10.69 -19.05 -14.87
N SER A 438 -9.53 -19.17 -14.24
CA SER A 438 -9.39 -19.50 -12.81
C SER A 438 -9.76 -18.31 -11.92
N ILE A 439 -9.97 -18.55 -10.62
CA ILE A 439 -10.24 -17.47 -9.66
C ILE A 439 -9.12 -16.41 -9.61
N ALA A 440 -7.86 -16.83 -9.76
CA ALA A 440 -6.72 -15.92 -9.76
C ALA A 440 -6.72 -15.03 -11.01
N GLU A 441 -6.95 -15.61 -12.20
CA GLU A 441 -7.05 -14.85 -13.45
C GLU A 441 -8.21 -13.86 -13.43
N VAL A 442 -9.36 -14.23 -12.87
CA VAL A 442 -10.49 -13.28 -12.69
C VAL A 442 -10.15 -12.18 -11.71
N ALA A 443 -9.42 -12.49 -10.62
CA ALA A 443 -9.00 -11.48 -9.66
C ALA A 443 -7.93 -10.52 -10.24
N GLU A 444 -7.19 -10.92 -11.27
CA GLU A 444 -6.21 -10.07 -11.96
C GLU A 444 -6.83 -9.14 -13.00
N LEU A 445 -8.04 -9.44 -13.47
CA LEU A 445 -8.78 -8.54 -14.35
C LEU A 445 -9.01 -7.18 -13.67
N SER A 446 -9.14 -6.13 -14.47
CA SER A 446 -9.68 -4.87 -13.97
C SER A 446 -11.09 -5.09 -13.41
N ILE A 447 -11.53 -4.23 -12.49
CA ILE A 447 -12.89 -4.31 -11.93
C ILE A 447 -13.95 -4.25 -13.04
N ALA A 448 -13.70 -3.45 -14.08
CA ALA A 448 -14.58 -3.38 -15.25
C ALA A 448 -14.61 -4.71 -16.02
N ASP A 449 -13.44 -5.24 -16.42
CA ASP A 449 -13.36 -6.51 -17.15
C ASP A 449 -13.86 -7.70 -16.30
N CYS A 450 -13.66 -7.64 -14.97
CA CYS A 450 -14.20 -8.65 -14.05
C CYS A 450 -15.73 -8.61 -14.02
N ALA A 451 -16.34 -7.43 -14.02
CA ALA A 451 -17.79 -7.29 -14.09
C ALA A 451 -18.33 -7.82 -15.40
N ASP A 452 -17.70 -7.52 -16.54
CA ASP A 452 -18.09 -8.01 -17.86
C ASP A 452 -17.95 -9.53 -17.93
N PHE A 453 -16.83 -10.10 -17.46
CA PHE A 453 -16.64 -11.55 -17.38
C PHE A 453 -17.75 -12.24 -16.58
N LEU A 454 -18.13 -11.69 -15.42
CA LEU A 454 -19.15 -12.28 -14.56
C LEU A 454 -20.58 -12.11 -15.12
N ASN A 455 -20.83 -11.09 -15.92
CA ASN A 455 -22.10 -10.90 -16.63
C ASN A 455 -22.26 -11.92 -17.76
N ASP A 456 -21.18 -12.28 -18.44
CA ASP A 456 -21.18 -13.19 -19.60
C ASP A 456 -20.98 -14.67 -19.22
N LEU A 457 -21.05 -15.02 -17.92
CA LEU A 457 -20.88 -16.39 -17.47
C LEU A 457 -21.88 -17.35 -18.10
N THR A 458 -21.36 -18.42 -18.69
CA THR A 458 -22.17 -19.51 -19.24
C THR A 458 -22.42 -20.57 -18.17
N LEU A 459 -23.56 -20.49 -17.51
CA LEU A 459 -23.96 -21.42 -16.43
C LEU A 459 -25.10 -22.33 -16.89
N GLY A 460 -25.04 -23.62 -16.54
CA GLY A 460 -26.13 -24.54 -16.70
C GLY A 460 -27.30 -24.20 -15.74
N THR A 461 -28.47 -24.80 -15.96
CA THR A 461 -29.67 -24.52 -15.16
C THR A 461 -29.47 -24.79 -13.66
N ARG A 462 -28.68 -25.80 -13.31
CA ARG A 462 -28.33 -26.14 -11.94
C ARG A 462 -27.38 -25.14 -11.31
N GLU A 463 -26.32 -24.78 -12.03
CA GLU A 463 -25.32 -23.81 -11.61
C GLU A 463 -25.95 -22.42 -11.44
N GLN A 464 -26.86 -22.05 -12.34
CA GLN A 464 -27.63 -20.81 -12.24
C GLN A 464 -28.49 -20.74 -10.97
N ALA A 465 -29.15 -21.83 -10.61
CA ALA A 465 -29.94 -21.89 -9.38
C ALA A 465 -29.08 -21.78 -8.11
N ILE A 466 -27.85 -22.29 -8.15
CA ILE A 466 -26.91 -22.23 -7.02
C ILE A 466 -26.19 -20.88 -6.94
N ALA A 467 -25.71 -20.38 -8.08
CA ALA A 467 -24.82 -19.23 -8.15
C ALA A 467 -25.55 -17.88 -8.26
N GLY A 468 -26.83 -17.87 -8.64
CA GLY A 468 -27.55 -16.64 -8.97
C GLY A 468 -27.58 -15.58 -7.86
N GLN A 469 -27.75 -16.02 -6.61
CA GLN A 469 -27.71 -15.10 -5.46
C GLN A 469 -26.28 -14.55 -5.22
N VAL A 470 -25.27 -15.42 -5.35
CA VAL A 470 -23.85 -15.04 -5.16
C VAL A 470 -23.42 -14.06 -6.25
N LEU A 471 -23.82 -14.29 -7.49
CA LEU A 471 -23.52 -13.39 -8.60
C LEU A 471 -24.12 -12.00 -8.41
N LYS A 472 -25.39 -11.92 -7.96
CA LYS A 472 -26.03 -10.63 -7.64
C LYS A 472 -25.24 -9.83 -6.60
N GLU A 473 -24.75 -10.49 -5.56
CA GLU A 473 -23.94 -9.86 -4.52
C GLU A 473 -22.60 -9.38 -5.06
N ILE A 474 -21.92 -10.18 -5.90
CA ILE A 474 -20.68 -9.77 -6.53
C ILE A 474 -20.91 -8.58 -7.46
N GLN A 475 -21.90 -8.66 -8.35
CA GLN A 475 -22.24 -7.60 -9.31
C GLN A 475 -22.59 -6.29 -8.62
N SER A 476 -23.34 -6.34 -7.51
CA SER A 476 -23.66 -5.17 -6.70
C SER A 476 -22.40 -4.51 -6.16
N ARG A 477 -21.48 -5.29 -5.56
CA ARG A 477 -20.22 -4.76 -5.00
C ARG A 477 -19.28 -4.21 -6.07
N LEU A 478 -19.15 -4.92 -7.21
CA LEU A 478 -18.38 -4.41 -8.35
C LEU A 478 -19.00 -3.12 -8.91
N GLY A 479 -20.32 -3.05 -9.00
CA GLY A 479 -21.04 -1.86 -9.43
C GLY A 479 -20.70 -0.64 -8.56
N PHE A 480 -20.67 -0.78 -7.23
CA PHE A 480 -20.27 0.32 -6.35
C PHE A 480 -18.79 0.74 -6.54
N LEU A 481 -17.90 -0.20 -6.83
CA LEU A 481 -16.51 0.13 -7.13
C LEU A 481 -16.37 0.88 -8.46
N LEU A 482 -17.16 0.52 -9.46
CA LEU A 482 -17.25 1.23 -10.74
C LEU A 482 -17.82 2.64 -10.56
N ASP A 483 -18.86 2.78 -9.75
CA ASP A 483 -19.51 4.07 -9.46
C ASP A 483 -18.55 5.08 -8.82
N VAL A 484 -17.63 4.64 -7.97
CA VAL A 484 -16.59 5.50 -7.37
C VAL A 484 -15.34 5.69 -8.23
N GLY A 485 -15.35 5.22 -9.49
CA GLY A 485 -14.26 5.42 -10.45
C GLY A 485 -13.01 4.57 -10.17
N LEU A 486 -13.18 3.32 -9.70
CA LEU A 486 -12.11 2.36 -9.45
C LEU A 486 -12.08 1.23 -10.50
N ASP A 487 -12.62 1.48 -11.68
CA ASP A 487 -12.74 0.56 -12.82
C ASP A 487 -11.42 -0.07 -13.25
N TYR A 488 -10.32 0.67 -13.13
CA TYR A 488 -8.97 0.28 -13.53
C TYR A 488 -8.22 -0.62 -12.52
N LEU A 489 -8.67 -0.71 -11.29
CA LEU A 489 -8.04 -1.56 -10.26
C LEU A 489 -8.33 -3.03 -10.51
N SER A 490 -7.44 -3.92 -10.04
CA SER A 490 -7.70 -5.36 -9.98
C SER A 490 -8.02 -5.81 -8.57
N LEU A 491 -8.81 -6.88 -8.43
CA LEU A 491 -9.14 -7.47 -7.12
C LEU A 491 -7.91 -8.09 -6.42
N SER A 492 -6.90 -8.52 -7.20
CA SER A 492 -5.65 -9.11 -6.71
C SER A 492 -4.69 -8.06 -6.15
N ARG A 493 -4.88 -6.76 -6.46
CA ARG A 493 -3.96 -5.69 -6.05
C ARG A 493 -3.84 -5.61 -4.54
N ALA A 494 -2.59 -5.61 -4.05
CA ALA A 494 -2.30 -5.55 -2.62
C ALA A 494 -2.73 -4.21 -2.02
N ALA A 495 -3.41 -4.25 -0.87
CA ALA A 495 -3.92 -3.06 -0.18
C ALA A 495 -2.83 -2.05 0.19
N ALA A 496 -1.63 -2.54 0.52
CA ALA A 496 -0.48 -1.69 0.85
C ALA A 496 0.05 -0.84 -0.33
N THR A 497 -0.33 -1.15 -1.57
CA THR A 497 0.07 -0.43 -2.79
C THR A 497 -0.95 0.62 -3.24
N LEU A 498 -2.08 0.72 -2.54
CA LEU A 498 -3.12 1.70 -2.85
C LEU A 498 -2.72 3.10 -2.39
N SER A 499 -3.07 4.10 -3.18
CA SER A 499 -3.03 5.49 -2.75
C SER A 499 -4.07 5.75 -1.64
N GLY A 500 -3.89 6.82 -0.87
CA GLY A 500 -4.84 7.20 0.18
C GLY A 500 -6.27 7.37 -0.37
N GLY A 501 -6.42 8.03 -1.51
CA GLY A 501 -7.71 8.24 -2.17
C GLY A 501 -8.33 6.94 -2.71
N GLU A 502 -7.54 6.02 -3.29
CA GLU A 502 -8.04 4.70 -3.71
C GLU A 502 -8.58 3.90 -2.51
N ALA A 503 -7.82 3.84 -1.41
CA ALA A 503 -8.23 3.13 -0.21
C ALA A 503 -9.51 3.73 0.41
N GLN A 504 -9.64 5.04 0.42
CA GLN A 504 -10.82 5.76 0.91
C GLN A 504 -12.06 5.46 0.05
N ARG A 505 -11.93 5.49 -1.28
CA ARG A 505 -13.03 5.16 -2.20
C ARG A 505 -13.47 3.70 -2.11
N ILE A 506 -12.53 2.77 -1.90
CA ILE A 506 -12.87 1.36 -1.63
C ILE A 506 -13.75 1.25 -0.38
N ARG A 507 -13.40 1.96 0.69
CA ARG A 507 -14.23 1.98 1.90
C ARG A 507 -15.60 2.59 1.66
N LEU A 508 -15.64 3.71 0.93
CA LEU A 508 -16.91 4.35 0.55
C LEU A 508 -17.80 3.37 -0.21
N ALA A 509 -17.27 2.71 -1.25
CA ALA A 509 -18.00 1.70 -2.02
C ALA A 509 -18.50 0.54 -1.13
N THR A 510 -17.68 0.06 -0.19
CA THR A 510 -18.05 -1.00 0.74
C THR A 510 -19.18 -0.56 1.68
N GLN A 511 -19.15 0.69 2.17
CA GLN A 511 -20.21 1.22 3.04
C GLN A 511 -21.55 1.42 2.29
N ILE A 512 -21.49 1.90 1.05
CA ILE A 512 -22.69 2.01 0.20
C ILE A 512 -23.28 0.62 -0.06
N GLY A 513 -22.42 -0.36 -0.31
CA GLY A 513 -22.81 -1.76 -0.51
C GLY A 513 -23.49 -2.40 0.70
N SER A 514 -23.29 -1.86 1.90
CA SER A 514 -23.96 -2.34 3.11
C SER A 514 -25.45 -1.99 3.15
N GLY A 515 -25.91 -1.04 2.33
CA GLY A 515 -27.33 -0.62 2.25
C GLY A 515 -27.88 0.02 3.54
N LEU A 516 -27.01 0.54 4.40
CA LEU A 516 -27.43 1.15 5.67
C LEU A 516 -28.20 2.45 5.40
N VAL A 517 -29.27 2.65 6.15
CA VAL A 517 -30.18 3.80 6.08
C VAL A 517 -30.24 4.49 7.44
N GLY A 518 -30.36 5.83 7.43
CA GLY A 518 -30.43 6.62 8.66
C GLY A 518 -29.09 6.74 9.38
N VAL A 519 -27.97 6.59 8.67
CA VAL A 519 -26.61 6.69 9.20
C VAL A 519 -26.07 8.11 8.95
N LEU A 520 -25.20 8.56 9.85
CA LEU A 520 -24.39 9.76 9.66
C LEU A 520 -23.01 9.35 9.11
N TYR A 521 -22.73 9.67 7.86
CA TYR A 521 -21.41 9.49 7.26
C TYR A 521 -20.58 10.76 7.40
N VAL A 522 -19.34 10.62 7.88
CA VAL A 522 -18.37 11.73 7.96
C VAL A 522 -17.18 11.37 7.09
N LEU A 523 -16.95 12.16 6.03
CA LEU A 523 -15.92 11.92 5.03
C LEU A 523 -14.86 13.03 5.05
N ASP A 524 -13.58 12.64 4.93
CA ASP A 524 -12.45 13.57 4.88
C ASP A 524 -11.92 13.67 3.47
N GLU A 525 -12.20 14.75 2.78
CA GLU A 525 -11.69 15.09 1.44
C GLU A 525 -11.74 13.92 0.44
N PRO A 526 -12.94 13.36 0.16
CA PRO A 526 -13.04 12.17 -0.70
C PRO A 526 -12.67 12.41 -2.17
N SER A 527 -12.58 13.67 -2.62
CA SER A 527 -12.14 14.04 -3.97
C SER A 527 -10.62 13.99 -4.19
N ILE A 528 -9.83 13.70 -3.13
CA ILE A 528 -8.36 13.71 -3.19
C ILE A 528 -7.82 12.76 -4.27
N GLY A 529 -6.88 13.28 -5.09
CA GLY A 529 -6.21 12.51 -6.14
C GLY A 529 -7.12 12.11 -7.30
N LEU A 530 -8.31 12.71 -7.39
CA LEU A 530 -9.22 12.51 -8.51
C LEU A 530 -8.99 13.52 -9.62
N HIS A 531 -9.04 13.02 -10.85
CA HIS A 531 -9.25 13.87 -12.01
C HIS A 531 -10.69 14.41 -12.00
N GLN A 532 -10.92 15.60 -12.56
CA GLN A 532 -12.25 16.23 -12.58
C GLN A 532 -13.34 15.34 -13.18
N ARG A 533 -13.01 14.55 -14.21
CA ARG A 533 -13.93 13.56 -14.77
C ARG A 533 -14.41 12.52 -13.74
N ASP A 534 -13.48 12.04 -12.90
CA ASP A 534 -13.78 10.99 -11.92
C ASP A 534 -14.49 11.58 -10.68
N ASN A 535 -14.27 12.87 -10.40
CA ASN A 535 -14.92 13.59 -9.31
C ASN A 535 -16.45 13.66 -9.47
N ARG A 536 -16.94 13.83 -10.69
CA ARG A 536 -18.39 13.82 -10.96
C ARG A 536 -19.04 12.50 -10.57
N ARG A 537 -18.41 11.37 -10.87
CA ARG A 537 -18.89 10.03 -10.45
C ARG A 537 -18.97 9.91 -8.92
N LEU A 538 -17.96 10.44 -8.22
CA LEU A 538 -17.97 10.48 -6.77
C LEU A 538 -19.14 11.30 -6.23
N ILE A 539 -19.39 12.50 -6.77
CA ILE A 539 -20.51 13.37 -6.37
C ILE A 539 -21.84 12.65 -6.57
N ASP A 540 -22.06 12.04 -7.74
CA ASP A 540 -23.28 11.25 -8.02
C ASP A 540 -23.48 10.13 -7.00
N THR A 541 -22.38 9.51 -6.58
CA THR A 541 -22.38 8.46 -5.56
C THR A 541 -22.75 8.98 -4.18
N LEU A 542 -22.22 10.14 -3.77
CA LEU A 542 -22.57 10.80 -2.51
C LEU A 542 -24.06 11.25 -2.49
N VAL A 543 -24.53 11.78 -3.61
CA VAL A 543 -25.95 12.16 -3.77
C VAL A 543 -26.86 10.93 -3.64
N ARG A 544 -26.48 9.80 -4.27
CA ARG A 544 -27.25 8.55 -4.15
C ARG A 544 -27.26 8.02 -2.72
N LEU A 545 -26.13 8.12 -1.99
CA LEU A 545 -26.04 7.70 -0.59
C LEU A 545 -26.92 8.58 0.30
N ARG A 546 -27.01 9.87 0.05
CA ARG A 546 -27.96 10.81 0.69
C ARG A 546 -29.41 10.39 0.41
N ASP A 547 -29.73 10.14 -0.85
CA ASP A 547 -31.10 9.83 -1.31
C ASP A 547 -31.63 8.50 -0.74
N LEU A 548 -30.74 7.64 -0.21
CA LEU A 548 -31.10 6.47 0.59
C LEU A 548 -31.59 6.85 2.01
N GLY A 549 -31.62 8.13 2.40
CA GLY A 549 -32.04 8.60 3.71
C GLY A 549 -30.89 8.65 4.73
N ASN A 550 -29.68 8.98 4.27
CA ASN A 550 -28.49 9.18 5.11
C ASN A 550 -28.11 10.66 5.20
N THR A 551 -27.51 11.02 6.31
CA THR A 551 -26.89 12.35 6.45
C THR A 551 -25.39 12.24 6.17
N LEU A 552 -24.87 13.08 5.28
CA LEU A 552 -23.45 13.11 4.93
C LEU A 552 -22.82 14.43 5.37
N ILE A 553 -21.77 14.37 6.15
CA ILE A 553 -20.88 15.51 6.44
C ILE A 553 -19.59 15.27 5.69
N VAL A 554 -19.24 16.12 4.75
CA VAL A 554 -18.05 15.99 3.91
C VAL A 554 -17.16 17.21 4.14
N VAL A 555 -15.96 16.98 4.64
CA VAL A 555 -14.92 18.02 4.69
C VAL A 555 -14.33 18.12 3.29
N GLU A 556 -14.50 19.26 2.61
CA GLU A 556 -14.10 19.41 1.21
C GLU A 556 -13.65 20.81 0.82
N HIS A 557 -12.83 20.84 -0.25
CA HIS A 557 -12.31 22.04 -0.89
C HIS A 557 -12.60 22.09 -2.39
N ASP A 558 -13.16 21.04 -2.94
CA ASP A 558 -13.48 20.93 -4.37
C ASP A 558 -14.71 21.78 -4.73
N LEU A 559 -14.58 22.57 -5.81
CA LEU A 559 -15.63 23.49 -6.27
C LEU A 559 -16.93 22.77 -6.64
N ASP A 560 -16.83 21.66 -7.36
CA ASP A 560 -17.99 20.92 -7.85
C ASP A 560 -18.73 20.26 -6.69
N THR A 561 -18.01 19.71 -5.73
CA THR A 561 -18.61 19.09 -4.53
C THR A 561 -19.34 20.12 -3.66
N ILE A 562 -18.73 21.30 -3.45
CA ILE A 562 -19.36 22.40 -2.70
C ILE A 562 -20.62 22.89 -3.41
N ALA A 563 -20.60 22.99 -4.75
CA ALA A 563 -21.74 23.45 -5.55
C ALA A 563 -22.93 22.47 -5.53
N HIS A 564 -22.69 21.16 -5.32
CA HIS A 564 -23.73 20.14 -5.24
C HIS A 564 -24.24 19.88 -3.82
N ALA A 565 -23.69 20.58 -2.81
CA ALA A 565 -24.13 20.44 -1.43
C ALA A 565 -25.53 21.01 -1.19
N ASP A 566 -26.35 20.31 -0.41
CA ASP A 566 -27.62 20.85 0.08
C ASP A 566 -27.42 21.93 1.14
N TRP A 567 -26.33 21.82 1.90
CA TRP A 567 -25.95 22.74 2.96
C TRP A 567 -24.45 22.92 3.04
N VAL A 568 -23.99 24.14 3.20
CA VAL A 568 -22.56 24.45 3.31
C VAL A 568 -22.28 25.15 4.63
N VAL A 569 -21.27 24.70 5.33
CA VAL A 569 -20.73 25.32 6.54
C VAL A 569 -19.32 25.77 6.26
N ASP A 570 -19.10 27.09 6.22
CA ASP A 570 -17.78 27.69 6.06
C ASP A 570 -17.19 28.05 7.43
N ILE A 571 -16.03 27.48 7.74
CA ILE A 571 -15.38 27.58 9.04
C ILE A 571 -14.11 28.44 8.89
N GLY A 572 -14.06 29.50 9.67
CA GLY A 572 -12.99 30.51 9.56
C GLY A 572 -12.98 31.49 10.72
N PRO A 573 -12.72 32.80 10.42
CA PRO A 573 -12.35 33.39 9.13
C PRO A 573 -10.89 33.12 8.69
N ALA A 574 -10.04 32.63 9.61
CA ALA A 574 -8.64 32.31 9.37
C ALA A 574 -8.28 30.92 9.94
N ALA A 575 -7.00 30.60 10.04
CA ALA A 575 -6.50 29.33 10.56
C ALA A 575 -6.08 29.43 12.05
N GLY A 576 -5.94 28.30 12.73
CA GLY A 576 -5.44 28.19 14.10
C GLY A 576 -6.25 28.99 15.10
N GLU A 577 -5.59 29.81 15.91
CA GLU A 577 -6.24 30.63 16.93
C GLU A 577 -7.13 31.73 16.35
N HIS A 578 -6.95 32.12 15.09
CA HIS A 578 -7.81 33.11 14.42
C HIS A 578 -9.01 32.47 13.72
N GLY A 579 -9.09 31.14 13.72
CA GLY A 579 -10.18 30.33 13.18
C GLY A 579 -11.22 29.90 14.22
N GLY A 580 -11.84 28.77 13.98
CA GLY A 580 -12.74 28.07 14.91
C GLY A 580 -14.12 28.73 15.06
N ARG A 581 -14.58 29.56 14.11
CA ARG A 581 -15.91 30.18 14.09
C ARG A 581 -16.66 29.81 12.84
N ILE A 582 -17.96 29.81 12.89
CA ILE A 582 -18.80 29.65 11.71
C ILE A 582 -18.93 31.03 11.01
N VAL A 583 -18.43 31.09 9.79
CA VAL A 583 -18.56 32.26 8.90
C VAL A 583 -19.85 32.19 8.11
N HIS A 584 -20.23 30.98 7.68
CA HIS A 584 -21.46 30.71 6.97
C HIS A 584 -22.04 29.35 7.37
N SER A 585 -23.35 29.28 7.47
CA SER A 585 -24.13 28.03 7.59
C SER A 585 -25.46 28.21 6.87
N GLY A 586 -25.59 27.63 5.69
CA GLY A 586 -26.74 27.84 4.81
C GLY A 586 -26.58 27.14 3.46
N THR A 587 -27.40 27.60 2.49
CA THR A 587 -27.34 27.06 1.14
C THR A 587 -26.09 27.56 0.38
N TYR A 588 -25.75 26.90 -0.71
CA TYR A 588 -24.67 27.32 -1.61
C TYR A 588 -24.89 28.76 -2.14
N GLN A 589 -26.15 29.12 -2.49
CA GLN A 589 -26.47 30.44 -3.00
C GLN A 589 -26.25 31.56 -1.96
N ASP A 590 -26.56 31.26 -0.70
CA ASP A 590 -26.32 32.22 0.40
C ASP A 590 -24.82 32.44 0.61
N LEU A 591 -24.00 31.35 0.48
CA LEU A 591 -22.54 31.41 0.58
C LEU A 591 -21.93 32.36 -0.45
N LEU A 592 -22.39 32.33 -1.71
CA LEU A 592 -21.87 33.18 -2.81
C LEU A 592 -22.07 34.69 -2.53
N THR A 593 -23.05 35.02 -1.73
CA THR A 593 -23.40 36.42 -1.39
C THR A 593 -22.79 36.91 -0.08
N ASN A 594 -22.22 35.98 0.73
CA ASN A 594 -21.62 36.30 2.02
C ASN A 594 -20.28 37.05 1.85
N PRO A 595 -20.17 38.33 2.25
CA PRO A 595 -18.93 39.10 2.09
C PRO A 595 -17.80 38.68 3.04
N GLU A 596 -18.13 37.99 4.12
CA GLU A 596 -17.13 37.55 5.11
C GLU A 596 -16.49 36.19 4.72
N SER A 597 -17.09 35.48 3.77
CA SER A 597 -16.60 34.18 3.34
C SER A 597 -15.53 34.30 2.25
N ILE A 598 -14.33 33.88 2.56
CA ILE A 598 -13.24 33.75 1.58
C ILE A 598 -13.59 32.66 0.54
N THR A 599 -14.15 31.55 1.01
CA THR A 599 -14.66 30.47 0.13
C THR A 599 -15.70 31.01 -0.85
N GLY A 600 -16.69 31.79 -0.36
CA GLY A 600 -17.70 32.41 -1.18
C GLY A 600 -17.14 33.42 -2.19
N ALA A 601 -16.07 34.15 -1.86
CA ALA A 601 -15.41 35.08 -2.79
C ALA A 601 -14.75 34.33 -3.97
N TYR A 602 -14.11 33.17 -3.73
CA TYR A 602 -13.57 32.32 -4.81
C TYR A 602 -14.67 31.67 -5.65
N LEU A 603 -15.70 31.11 -5.03
CA LEU A 603 -16.83 30.48 -5.71
C LEU A 603 -17.64 31.45 -6.57
N SER A 604 -17.76 32.73 -6.15
CA SER A 604 -18.45 33.79 -6.90
C SER A 604 -17.57 34.44 -7.97
N GLY A 605 -16.30 34.07 -8.09
CA GLY A 605 -15.35 34.68 -9.04
C GLY A 605 -14.83 36.05 -8.66
N LYS A 606 -15.13 36.55 -7.45
CA LYS A 606 -14.57 37.83 -6.94
C LYS A 606 -13.06 37.71 -6.66
N GLU A 607 -12.62 36.56 -6.22
CA GLU A 607 -11.22 36.18 -6.08
C GLU A 607 -10.94 35.01 -7.01
N SER A 608 -9.76 34.97 -7.61
CA SER A 608 -9.33 33.86 -8.45
C SER A 608 -7.80 33.73 -8.49
N ILE A 609 -7.32 32.58 -8.84
CA ILE A 609 -5.91 32.38 -9.18
C ILE A 609 -5.74 32.68 -10.66
N GLU A 610 -5.02 33.77 -10.97
CA GLU A 610 -4.88 34.26 -12.34
C GLU A 610 -4.01 33.35 -13.20
N VAL A 611 -4.34 33.23 -14.48
CA VAL A 611 -3.49 32.61 -15.50
C VAL A 611 -2.33 33.56 -15.80
N PRO A 612 -1.06 33.09 -15.80
CA PRO A 612 0.08 33.95 -16.14
C PRO A 612 -0.06 34.56 -17.55
N ALA A 613 0.04 35.87 -17.66
CA ALA A 613 -0.01 36.55 -18.96
C ALA A 613 1.12 36.12 -19.90
N ILE A 614 2.27 35.75 -19.37
CA ILE A 614 3.45 35.27 -20.11
C ILE A 614 3.97 34.02 -19.41
N ARG A 615 4.09 32.93 -20.17
CA ARG A 615 4.70 31.70 -19.70
C ARG A 615 6.20 31.72 -19.92
N ARG A 616 6.95 31.02 -19.05
CA ARG A 616 8.40 30.88 -19.21
C ARG A 616 8.70 30.07 -20.47
N PRO A 617 9.69 30.52 -21.30
CA PRO A 617 10.02 29.80 -22.53
C PRO A 617 10.70 28.48 -22.23
N THR A 618 10.37 27.45 -23.01
CA THR A 618 11.02 26.15 -22.98
C THR A 618 12.12 26.06 -24.03
N ASP A 619 13.27 25.46 -23.68
CA ASP A 619 14.37 25.21 -24.60
C ASP A 619 14.56 23.68 -24.79
N LYS A 620 14.42 23.19 -26.02
CA LYS A 620 14.61 21.79 -26.38
C LYS A 620 16.00 21.23 -26.08
N ARG A 621 17.00 22.11 -25.89
CA ARG A 621 18.36 21.72 -25.49
C ARG A 621 18.48 21.57 -23.96
N ARG A 622 17.60 22.19 -23.21
CA ARG A 622 17.53 22.15 -21.75
C ARG A 622 16.33 21.32 -21.30
N GLN A 623 16.48 20.01 -21.39
CA GLN A 623 15.43 19.07 -20.98
C GLN A 623 16.03 17.77 -20.44
N VAL A 624 15.29 17.10 -19.58
CA VAL A 624 15.50 15.71 -19.22
C VAL A 624 14.50 14.85 -19.97
N THR A 625 14.97 13.77 -20.58
CA THR A 625 14.11 12.88 -21.36
C THR A 625 14.18 11.46 -20.81
N VAL A 626 13.04 10.91 -20.41
CA VAL A 626 12.86 9.49 -20.12
C VAL A 626 12.57 8.79 -21.44
N VAL A 627 13.32 7.74 -21.75
CA VAL A 627 13.22 7.00 -23.03
C VAL A 627 12.81 5.56 -22.74
N GLY A 628 11.78 5.07 -23.43
CA GLY A 628 11.32 3.69 -23.35
C GLY A 628 10.78 3.29 -21.98
N ALA A 629 10.00 4.16 -21.34
CA ALA A 629 9.35 3.89 -20.06
C ALA A 629 8.29 2.80 -20.23
N ARG A 630 8.44 1.66 -19.50
CA ARG A 630 7.59 0.47 -19.65
C ARG A 630 7.29 -0.24 -18.32
N GLU A 631 7.37 0.47 -17.20
CA GLU A 631 6.97 -0.06 -15.89
C GLU A 631 5.46 -0.01 -15.73
N ASN A 632 4.91 -0.98 -15.03
CA ASN A 632 3.46 -1.14 -14.79
C ASN A 632 2.66 -1.06 -16.11
N ASN A 633 1.76 -0.07 -16.24
CA ASN A 633 0.92 0.12 -17.42
C ASN A 633 1.56 1.00 -18.51
N LEU A 634 2.78 1.52 -18.33
CA LEU A 634 3.43 2.37 -19.33
C LEU A 634 3.77 1.60 -20.61
N LYS A 635 3.41 2.17 -21.76
CA LYS A 635 3.49 1.54 -23.09
C LYS A 635 4.73 1.97 -23.87
N GLU A 636 5.92 1.81 -23.29
CA GLU A 636 7.22 2.12 -23.90
C GLU A 636 7.31 3.56 -24.43
N ILE A 637 6.93 4.51 -23.58
CA ILE A 637 6.82 5.93 -23.94
C ILE A 637 8.12 6.69 -23.75
N ASP A 638 8.28 7.72 -24.58
CA ASP A 638 9.33 8.74 -24.48
C ASP A 638 8.73 10.05 -23.99
N VAL A 639 9.27 10.62 -22.89
CA VAL A 639 8.73 11.85 -22.29
C VAL A 639 9.85 12.83 -22.01
N ALA A 640 9.69 14.07 -22.50
CA ALA A 640 10.63 15.16 -22.27
C ALA A 640 10.10 16.14 -21.21
N PHE A 641 10.93 16.47 -20.24
CA PHE A 641 10.67 17.45 -19.18
C PHE A 641 11.60 18.66 -19.39
N PRO A 642 11.08 19.83 -19.78
CA PRO A 642 11.90 21.03 -19.93
C PRO A 642 12.43 21.52 -18.58
N LEU A 643 13.64 22.07 -18.58
CA LEU A 643 14.31 22.55 -17.37
C LEU A 643 14.11 24.05 -17.16
N GLY A 644 14.08 24.47 -15.90
CA GLY A 644 13.93 25.87 -15.50
C GLY A 644 12.48 26.40 -15.61
N VAL A 645 11.50 25.50 -15.62
CA VAL A 645 10.07 25.82 -15.73
C VAL A 645 9.24 25.01 -14.74
N LEU A 646 7.99 25.36 -14.57
CA LEU A 646 6.97 24.59 -13.84
C LEU A 646 6.28 23.63 -14.81
N THR A 647 6.49 22.34 -14.62
CA THR A 647 5.83 21.28 -15.41
C THR A 647 4.80 20.53 -14.57
N SER A 648 3.55 20.49 -15.04
CA SER A 648 2.51 19.62 -14.44
C SER A 648 2.38 18.32 -15.22
N VAL A 649 2.36 17.19 -14.47
CA VAL A 649 2.03 15.87 -15.00
C VAL A 649 0.59 15.57 -14.60
N THR A 650 -0.28 15.47 -15.60
CA THR A 650 -1.74 15.41 -15.45
C THR A 650 -2.32 14.12 -16.04
N GLY A 651 -3.61 13.93 -15.95
CA GLY A 651 -4.35 12.82 -16.54
C GLY A 651 -5.21 12.08 -15.54
N VAL A 652 -6.06 11.19 -16.03
CA VAL A 652 -7.02 10.43 -15.22
C VAL A 652 -6.33 9.57 -14.16
N SER A 653 -7.09 9.15 -13.14
CA SER A 653 -6.58 8.24 -12.11
C SER A 653 -6.10 6.92 -12.74
N GLY A 654 -4.96 6.38 -12.27
CA GLY A 654 -4.39 5.15 -12.82
C GLY A 654 -3.72 5.26 -14.21
N SER A 655 -3.58 6.46 -14.82
CA SER A 655 -2.98 6.64 -16.15
C SER A 655 -1.45 6.44 -16.22
N GLY A 656 -0.77 6.25 -15.08
CA GLY A 656 0.67 5.97 -15.01
C GLY A 656 1.56 7.17 -14.62
N LYS A 657 0.97 8.30 -14.17
CA LYS A 657 1.70 9.51 -13.72
C LYS A 657 2.78 9.22 -12.69
N SER A 658 2.38 8.59 -11.57
CA SER A 658 3.31 8.28 -10.46
C SER A 658 4.38 7.28 -10.89
N THR A 659 4.04 6.31 -11.74
CA THR A 659 5.02 5.36 -12.30
C THR A 659 6.07 6.08 -13.14
N LEU A 660 5.68 7.01 -14.02
CA LEU A 660 6.60 7.79 -14.84
C LEU A 660 7.49 8.70 -13.99
N VAL A 661 6.89 9.46 -13.07
CA VAL A 661 7.59 10.52 -12.32
C VAL A 661 8.31 9.95 -11.09
N ASN A 662 7.63 9.16 -10.25
CA ASN A 662 8.17 8.70 -8.98
C ASN A 662 9.03 7.44 -9.13
N ASP A 663 8.52 6.41 -9.85
CA ASP A 663 9.20 5.12 -9.91
C ASP A 663 10.37 5.14 -10.91
N ILE A 664 10.26 5.90 -12.00
CA ILE A 664 11.33 5.99 -13.01
C ILE A 664 12.16 7.26 -12.84
N LEU A 665 11.60 8.44 -13.15
CA LEU A 665 12.34 9.68 -13.23
C LEU A 665 13.02 10.06 -11.90
N ALA A 666 12.25 10.11 -10.81
CA ALA A 666 12.76 10.46 -9.48
C ALA A 666 13.78 9.45 -8.98
N SER A 667 13.56 8.15 -9.19
CA SER A 667 14.47 7.09 -8.74
C SER A 667 15.81 7.16 -9.48
N VAL A 668 15.81 7.36 -10.81
CA VAL A 668 17.04 7.54 -11.60
C VAL A 668 17.78 8.82 -11.19
N MET A 669 17.05 9.94 -11.01
CA MET A 669 17.65 11.20 -10.55
C MET A 669 18.22 11.07 -9.14
N ALA A 670 17.51 10.41 -8.20
CA ALA A 670 18.00 10.20 -6.84
C ALA A 670 19.31 9.40 -6.83
N ASN A 671 19.41 8.36 -7.63
CA ASN A 671 20.63 7.57 -7.75
C ASN A 671 21.78 8.40 -8.33
N LYS A 672 21.55 9.13 -9.42
CA LYS A 672 22.60 9.88 -10.13
C LYS A 672 23.03 11.14 -9.39
N LEU A 673 22.08 11.92 -8.85
CA LEU A 673 22.33 13.25 -8.29
C LEU A 673 22.57 13.22 -6.78
N ASN A 674 21.86 12.34 -6.07
CA ASN A 674 21.91 12.29 -4.59
C ASN A 674 22.66 11.07 -4.05
N GLY A 675 23.16 10.16 -4.92
CA GLY A 675 23.82 8.92 -4.52
C GLY A 675 22.89 7.94 -3.79
N ALA A 676 21.59 7.99 -4.07
CA ALA A 676 20.63 7.04 -3.53
C ALA A 676 20.83 5.65 -4.13
N ARG A 677 20.16 4.65 -3.56
CA ARG A 677 20.24 3.25 -3.98
C ARG A 677 18.83 2.70 -4.17
N GLN A 678 18.13 3.26 -5.18
CA GLN A 678 16.77 2.86 -5.52
C GLN A 678 16.80 2.03 -6.81
N VAL A 679 15.86 1.09 -6.94
CA VAL A 679 15.64 0.40 -8.21
C VAL A 679 14.65 1.21 -9.03
N PRO A 680 15.06 1.81 -10.15
CA PRO A 680 14.15 2.53 -11.02
C PRO A 680 13.19 1.54 -11.71
N GLY A 681 11.97 1.99 -11.99
CA GLY A 681 11.05 1.25 -12.85
C GLY A 681 11.66 0.99 -14.24
N ARG A 682 11.16 0.00 -14.94
CA ARG A 682 11.69 -0.45 -16.24
C ARG A 682 11.62 0.66 -17.29
N HIS A 683 12.77 1.02 -17.83
CA HIS A 683 12.95 2.02 -18.86
C HIS A 683 14.22 1.72 -19.66
N THR A 684 14.45 2.41 -20.76
CA THR A 684 15.67 2.21 -21.56
C THR A 684 16.80 3.09 -21.04
N ARG A 685 16.58 4.41 -20.90
CA ARG A 685 17.55 5.38 -20.38
C ARG A 685 16.90 6.70 -20.01
N VAL A 686 17.60 7.51 -19.23
CA VAL A 686 17.23 8.91 -18.95
C VAL A 686 18.39 9.82 -19.38
N ASN A 687 18.11 10.78 -20.28
CA ASN A 687 19.09 11.71 -20.83
C ASN A 687 18.98 13.09 -20.17
N GLY A 688 20.06 13.88 -20.17
CA GLY A 688 20.07 15.28 -19.75
C GLY A 688 20.31 15.51 -18.25
N LEU A 689 20.64 14.47 -17.48
CA LEU A 689 20.88 14.55 -16.03
C LEU A 689 22.16 15.34 -15.66
N ASP A 690 23.10 15.47 -16.57
CA ASP A 690 24.36 16.24 -16.42
C ASP A 690 24.12 17.75 -16.26
N GLN A 691 22.93 18.24 -16.65
CA GLN A 691 22.51 19.62 -16.49
C GLN A 691 22.03 19.96 -15.07
N LEU A 692 21.88 18.96 -14.22
CA LEU A 692 21.29 19.04 -12.88
C LEU A 692 22.33 18.72 -11.80
N ASP A 693 22.12 19.23 -10.60
CA ASP A 693 23.02 19.00 -9.46
C ASP A 693 22.36 18.32 -8.27
N LYS A 694 21.04 18.40 -8.13
CA LYS A 694 20.31 17.86 -6.98
C LYS A 694 18.86 17.55 -7.33
N LEU A 695 18.35 16.48 -6.76
CA LEU A 695 16.91 16.18 -6.67
C LEU A 695 16.39 16.45 -5.26
N VAL A 696 15.27 17.13 -5.18
CA VAL A 696 14.45 17.26 -3.97
C VAL A 696 13.08 16.65 -4.25
N ARG A 697 12.76 15.59 -3.53
CA ARG A 697 11.45 14.95 -3.59
C ARG A 697 10.63 15.37 -2.39
N VAL A 698 9.41 15.85 -2.63
CA VAL A 698 8.47 16.29 -1.60
C VAL A 698 7.18 15.51 -1.78
N ASP A 699 6.98 14.53 -0.92
CA ASP A 699 5.82 13.64 -0.88
C ASP A 699 5.01 13.85 0.41
N GLN A 700 3.85 13.22 0.52
CA GLN A 700 2.95 13.30 1.66
C GLN A 700 3.37 12.41 2.85
N SER A 701 4.52 11.73 2.78
CA SER A 701 5.00 10.90 3.88
C SER A 701 5.29 11.75 5.13
N PRO A 702 5.08 11.22 6.34
CA PRO A 702 5.36 11.96 7.57
C PRO A 702 6.82 12.46 7.65
N ILE A 703 7.04 13.61 8.29
CA ILE A 703 8.40 14.15 8.55
C ILE A 703 9.17 13.35 9.61
N GLY A 704 8.53 12.36 10.21
CA GLY A 704 9.12 11.42 11.17
C GLY A 704 8.06 10.48 11.72
N ARG A 705 8.50 9.31 12.22
CA ARG A 705 7.61 8.25 12.74
C ARG A 705 7.36 8.35 14.26
N THR A 706 8.05 9.25 14.94
CA THR A 706 7.99 9.37 16.42
C THR A 706 7.49 10.75 16.83
N PRO A 707 6.90 10.90 18.04
CA PRO A 707 6.50 12.18 18.58
C PRO A 707 7.65 13.19 18.77
N ARG A 708 8.91 12.75 18.69
CA ARG A 708 10.11 13.61 18.78
C ARG A 708 10.37 14.42 17.51
N SER A 709 9.89 13.93 16.37
CA SER A 709 9.97 14.68 15.14
C SER A 709 8.88 15.74 15.14
N ASN A 710 9.22 16.98 14.80
CA ASN A 710 8.30 18.11 14.70
C ASN A 710 8.82 19.14 13.69
N PRO A 711 8.04 20.16 13.32
CA PRO A 711 8.46 21.20 12.37
C PRO A 711 9.78 21.87 12.76
N ALA A 712 10.00 22.15 14.05
CA ALA A 712 11.23 22.80 14.53
C ALA A 712 12.48 21.96 14.31
N THR A 713 12.40 20.66 14.60
CA THR A 713 13.55 19.74 14.46
C THR A 713 13.82 19.44 13.00
N TYR A 714 12.78 19.24 12.19
CA TYR A 714 12.92 18.89 10.77
C TYR A 714 13.54 20.02 9.95
N THR A 715 13.14 21.27 10.20
CA THR A 715 13.69 22.44 9.51
C THR A 715 15.06 22.86 10.04
N GLY A 716 15.49 22.34 11.21
CA GLY A 716 16.75 22.70 11.86
C GLY A 716 16.71 24.02 12.63
N VAL A 717 15.56 24.70 12.72
CA VAL A 717 15.44 25.95 13.50
C VAL A 717 15.61 25.67 14.99
N PHE A 718 15.28 24.48 15.46
CA PHE A 718 15.40 24.10 16.86
C PHE A 718 16.83 24.14 17.38
N ASP A 719 17.83 23.82 16.56
CA ASP A 719 19.24 23.92 16.95
C ASP A 719 19.66 25.36 17.24
N LYS A 720 19.11 26.33 16.51
CA LYS A 720 19.35 27.76 16.75
C LYS A 720 18.64 28.25 18.01
N ILE A 721 17.41 27.77 18.24
CA ILE A 721 16.66 28.08 19.48
C ILE A 721 17.38 27.51 20.69
N ARG A 722 17.85 26.28 20.65
CA ARG A 722 18.65 25.68 21.76
C ARG A 722 19.93 26.47 22.04
N SER A 723 20.61 26.89 20.98
CA SER A 723 21.82 27.72 21.14
C SER A 723 21.52 29.08 21.76
N LEU A 724 20.38 29.68 21.43
CA LEU A 724 19.90 30.93 22.00
C LEU A 724 19.61 30.77 23.51
N PHE A 725 18.90 29.71 23.91
CA PHE A 725 18.62 29.42 25.31
C PHE A 725 19.90 29.16 26.11
N ALA A 726 20.88 28.44 25.57
CA ALA A 726 22.17 28.23 26.19
C ALA A 726 23.01 29.53 26.34
N ALA A 727 22.71 30.54 25.50
CA ALA A 727 23.37 31.85 25.60
C ALA A 727 22.75 32.79 26.65
N THR A 728 21.60 32.44 27.24
CA THR A 728 20.97 33.24 28.33
C THR A 728 21.84 33.30 29.56
N THR A 729 21.68 34.34 30.36
CA THR A 729 22.43 34.52 31.62
C THR A 729 22.18 33.38 32.61
N GLU A 730 20.92 32.96 32.76
CA GLU A 730 20.52 31.84 33.63
C GLU A 730 21.18 30.52 33.22
N ALA A 731 21.19 30.20 31.92
CA ALA A 731 21.83 28.98 31.41
C ALA A 731 23.35 29.01 31.62
N LYS A 732 24.02 30.15 31.39
CA LYS A 732 25.47 30.32 31.61
C LYS A 732 25.85 30.15 33.06
N VAL A 733 25.08 30.73 33.99
CA VAL A 733 25.33 30.59 35.42
C VAL A 733 25.25 29.13 35.88
N ARG A 734 24.35 28.37 35.30
CA ARG A 734 24.15 26.94 35.55
C ARG A 734 25.08 26.02 34.75
N GLY A 735 25.88 26.57 33.81
CA GLY A 735 26.77 25.80 32.95
C GLY A 735 26.02 24.97 31.90
N TYR A 736 24.80 25.37 31.53
CA TYR A 736 23.97 24.63 30.60
C TYR A 736 24.44 24.88 29.16
N GLN A 737 24.73 23.79 28.45
CA GLN A 737 25.10 23.76 27.03
C GLN A 737 23.86 23.54 26.16
N PRO A 738 23.91 23.76 24.83
CA PRO A 738 22.78 23.55 23.94
C PRO A 738 22.17 22.14 24.01
N GLY A 739 22.95 21.11 24.37
CA GLY A 739 22.48 19.74 24.60
C GLY A 739 21.46 19.62 25.73
N ARG A 740 21.54 20.49 26.77
CA ARG A 740 20.59 20.53 27.89
C ARG A 740 19.16 20.84 27.43
N PHE A 741 19.05 21.66 26.41
CA PHE A 741 17.77 22.08 25.80
C PHE A 741 17.28 21.14 24.68
N SER A 742 17.86 19.94 24.55
CA SER A 742 17.41 18.90 23.63
C SER A 742 16.58 17.86 24.37
N PHE A 743 15.35 17.63 23.93
CA PHE A 743 14.52 16.53 24.44
C PHE A 743 14.96 15.14 23.94
N ASN A 744 15.94 15.06 23.01
CA ASN A 744 16.52 13.79 22.55
C ASN A 744 17.73 13.33 23.37
N VAL A 745 18.33 14.22 24.18
CA VAL A 745 19.57 13.96 24.92
C VAL A 745 19.27 13.86 26.41
N LYS A 746 19.88 12.89 27.09
CA LYS A 746 19.78 12.76 28.55
C LYS A 746 20.32 14.00 29.25
N GLY A 747 19.74 14.33 30.41
CA GLY A 747 20.16 15.42 31.29
C GLY A 747 19.19 16.61 31.31
N GLY A 748 18.55 16.97 30.19
CA GLY A 748 17.55 18.05 30.15
C GLY A 748 16.13 17.61 29.88
N ARG A 749 15.96 16.42 29.32
CA ARG A 749 14.66 15.86 29.04
C ARG A 749 13.96 15.25 30.24
N CYS A 750 12.66 15.10 30.17
CA CYS A 750 11.91 14.26 31.09
C CYS A 750 12.29 12.77 30.83
N GLU A 751 12.81 12.10 31.87
CA GLU A 751 13.24 10.70 31.74
C GLU A 751 12.05 9.72 31.78
N ALA A 752 10.90 10.10 32.35
CA ALA A 752 9.70 9.25 32.38
C ALA A 752 9.16 8.96 30.95
N CYS A 753 9.04 10.00 30.10
CA CYS A 753 8.64 9.85 28.71
C CYS A 753 9.84 9.87 27.75
N SER A 754 11.07 9.89 28.24
CA SER A 754 12.29 9.99 27.46
C SER A 754 12.30 11.18 26.45
N GLY A 755 11.54 12.25 26.74
CA GLY A 755 11.43 13.45 25.93
C GLY A 755 10.31 13.41 24.86
N ASP A 756 9.49 12.36 24.81
CA ASP A 756 8.37 12.26 23.90
C ASP A 756 7.22 13.22 24.25
N GLY A 757 7.09 13.59 25.55
CA GLY A 757 5.98 14.38 26.07
C GLY A 757 4.71 13.54 26.28
N THR A 758 4.64 12.40 25.67
CA THR A 758 3.53 11.44 25.74
C THR A 758 4.02 10.05 26.07
N ILE A 759 3.15 9.21 26.62
CA ILE A 759 3.38 7.78 26.83
C ILE A 759 2.53 7.02 25.83
N LYS A 760 3.16 6.14 25.07
CA LYS A 760 2.49 5.25 24.13
C LYS A 760 1.88 4.08 24.89
N ILE A 761 0.58 3.88 24.75
CA ILE A 761 -0.12 2.71 25.24
C ILE A 761 -0.41 1.82 24.03
N GLU A 762 0.26 0.67 23.97
CA GLU A 762 0.07 -0.30 22.88
C GLU A 762 -1.23 -1.07 23.10
N MET A 763 -2.10 -1.02 22.10
CA MET A 763 -3.39 -1.69 22.08
C MET A 763 -3.31 -2.83 21.06
N ASN A 764 -3.30 -4.09 21.50
CA ASN A 764 -3.06 -5.29 20.65
C ASN A 764 -3.94 -5.42 19.40
N PHE A 765 -5.15 -4.84 19.38
CA PHE A 765 -6.11 -4.93 18.28
C PHE A 765 -6.66 -3.58 17.80
N LEU A 766 -6.25 -2.48 18.45
CA LEU A 766 -6.67 -1.12 18.15
C LEU A 766 -5.43 -0.24 17.87
N PRO A 767 -5.59 0.92 17.22
CA PRO A 767 -4.50 1.87 17.08
C PRO A 767 -3.92 2.26 18.43
N ASP A 768 -2.58 2.43 18.50
CA ASP A 768 -1.88 2.87 19.70
C ASP A 768 -2.39 4.22 20.18
N VAL A 769 -2.60 4.35 21.49
CA VAL A 769 -3.05 5.60 22.12
C VAL A 769 -1.85 6.32 22.75
N TYR A 770 -1.76 7.62 22.52
CA TYR A 770 -0.74 8.49 23.10
C TYR A 770 -1.37 9.38 24.17
N VAL A 771 -0.99 9.21 25.43
CA VAL A 771 -1.45 10.02 26.57
C VAL A 771 -0.35 10.97 27.03
N PRO A 772 -0.67 12.22 27.45
CA PRO A 772 0.32 13.12 28.01
C PRO A 772 1.06 12.48 29.20
N CYS A 773 2.37 12.70 29.27
CA CYS A 773 3.18 12.17 30.36
C CYS A 773 2.80 12.87 31.69
N GLU A 774 2.42 12.10 32.69
CA GLU A 774 2.00 12.61 34.00
C GLU A 774 3.08 13.44 34.72
N VAL A 775 4.37 13.11 34.48
CA VAL A 775 5.51 13.79 35.15
C VAL A 775 5.77 15.17 34.54
N CYS A 776 5.80 15.29 33.21
CA CYS A 776 6.11 16.54 32.55
C CYS A 776 4.87 17.23 31.93
N GLN A 777 3.71 16.61 32.01
CA GLN A 777 2.44 17.15 31.47
C GLN A 777 2.56 17.64 30.02
N GLY A 778 3.29 16.88 29.18
CA GLY A 778 3.54 17.24 27.80
C GLY A 778 4.76 18.14 27.52
N ALA A 779 5.35 18.76 28.55
CA ALA A 779 6.45 19.72 28.40
C ALA A 779 7.77 19.14 27.88
N ARG A 780 7.96 17.81 27.87
CA ARG A 780 9.13 17.06 27.34
C ARG A 780 10.42 17.20 28.15
N TYR A 781 10.55 18.21 29.05
CA TYR A 781 11.75 18.54 29.80
C TYR A 781 11.59 18.29 31.27
N ASN A 782 12.71 18.20 31.96
CA ASN A 782 12.74 18.20 33.44
C ASN A 782 12.58 19.62 33.99
N ARG A 783 12.24 19.70 35.28
CA ARG A 783 11.91 20.95 35.96
C ARG A 783 13.06 21.96 35.91
N GLU A 784 14.31 21.52 36.10
CA GLU A 784 15.48 22.39 36.14
C GLU A 784 15.78 23.04 34.78
N THR A 785 15.48 22.37 33.68
CA THR A 785 15.62 22.93 32.34
C THR A 785 14.55 23.98 32.06
N LEU A 786 13.33 23.78 32.59
CA LEU A 786 12.21 24.71 32.45
C LEU A 786 12.36 25.98 33.30
N GLU A 787 13.31 26.03 34.24
CA GLU A 787 13.60 27.26 34.98
C GLU A 787 14.36 28.31 34.16
N VAL A 788 14.90 27.94 33.00
CA VAL A 788 15.59 28.88 32.10
C VAL A 788 14.58 29.52 31.14
N HIS A 789 14.57 30.86 31.15
CA HIS A 789 13.64 31.67 30.35
C HIS A 789 14.38 32.51 29.28
N TYR A 790 13.74 32.70 28.16
CA TYR A 790 14.07 33.71 27.18
C TYR A 790 12.85 34.59 26.89
N LYS A 791 12.94 35.88 27.07
CA LYS A 791 11.81 36.83 27.03
C LYS A 791 10.58 36.34 27.83
N GLY A 792 10.79 35.76 29.01
CA GLY A 792 9.72 35.28 29.86
C GLY A 792 9.11 33.90 29.48
N LYS A 793 9.57 33.23 28.43
CA LYS A 793 9.10 31.90 28.02
C LYS A 793 10.17 30.84 28.21
N THR A 794 9.75 29.69 28.70
CA THR A 794 10.54 28.45 28.74
C THR A 794 10.69 27.86 27.34
N ILE A 795 11.63 26.91 27.17
CA ILE A 795 11.79 26.23 25.86
C ILE A 795 10.56 25.36 25.48
N ALA A 796 9.84 24.83 26.46
CA ALA A 796 8.59 24.09 26.22
C ALA A 796 7.48 25.03 25.74
N GLU A 797 7.30 26.19 26.36
CA GLU A 797 6.32 27.19 25.90
C GLU A 797 6.68 27.76 24.54
N VAL A 798 7.95 27.86 24.18
CA VAL A 798 8.37 28.24 22.82
C VAL A 798 7.99 27.16 21.79
N LEU A 799 8.12 25.88 22.13
CA LEU A 799 7.67 24.78 21.24
C LEU A 799 6.15 24.73 21.09
N ASP A 800 5.41 25.26 22.08
CA ASP A 800 3.95 25.30 22.05
C ASP A 800 3.39 26.51 21.28
N LEU A 801 4.22 27.52 20.99
CA LEU A 801 3.81 28.64 20.14
C LEU A 801 3.42 28.15 18.73
N SER A 802 2.42 28.80 18.12
CA SER A 802 2.21 28.69 16.68
C SER A 802 3.44 29.24 15.93
N ILE A 803 3.66 28.76 14.72
CA ILE A 803 4.80 29.22 13.90
C ILE A 803 4.72 30.74 13.64
N GLU A 804 3.51 31.28 13.50
CA GLU A 804 3.26 32.73 13.34
C GLU A 804 3.68 33.50 14.60
N GLU A 805 3.17 33.13 15.76
CA GLU A 805 3.57 33.72 17.06
C GLU A 805 5.07 33.57 17.31
N ALA A 806 5.66 32.41 16.98
CA ALA A 806 7.09 32.20 17.09
C ALA A 806 7.89 33.11 16.14
N ALA A 807 7.38 33.39 14.94
CA ALA A 807 8.02 34.30 13.99
C ALA A 807 8.05 35.72 14.55
N ASP A 808 6.97 36.20 15.15
CA ASP A 808 6.90 37.50 15.81
C ASP A 808 7.78 37.55 17.06
N PHE A 809 7.75 36.50 17.88
CA PHE A 809 8.57 36.41 19.11
C PHE A 809 10.08 36.48 18.83
N PHE A 810 10.51 35.83 17.72
CA PHE A 810 11.91 35.82 17.28
C PHE A 810 12.25 36.83 16.19
N GLU A 811 11.40 37.80 15.90
CA GLU A 811 11.66 38.86 14.89
C GLU A 811 13.05 39.49 15.01
N PRO A 812 13.55 39.85 16.24
CA PRO A 812 14.89 40.46 16.43
C PRO A 812 16.04 39.49 16.13
N ILE A 813 15.79 38.19 16.06
CA ILE A 813 16.79 37.14 15.82
C ILE A 813 16.71 36.66 14.37
N SER A 814 17.30 37.40 13.44
CA SER A 814 17.22 37.13 12.00
C SER A 814 17.57 35.70 11.58
N SER A 815 18.48 35.04 12.31
CA SER A 815 18.88 33.66 12.05
C SER A 815 17.78 32.64 12.38
N ILE A 816 16.83 32.93 13.26
CA ILE A 816 15.67 32.11 13.63
C ILE A 816 14.47 32.60 12.83
N HIS A 817 14.20 33.90 12.81
CA HIS A 817 13.03 34.50 12.13
C HIS A 817 12.95 34.07 10.66
N ARG A 818 14.07 34.04 9.93
CA ARG A 818 14.08 33.60 8.52
C ARG A 818 13.49 32.20 8.32
N TYR A 819 13.77 31.27 9.26
CA TYR A 819 13.24 29.90 9.20
C TYR A 819 11.73 29.89 9.44
N LEU A 820 11.29 30.62 10.45
CA LEU A 820 9.88 30.71 10.82
C LEU A 820 9.07 31.39 9.74
N LYS A 821 9.60 32.50 9.18
CA LYS A 821 8.95 33.20 8.08
C LYS A 821 8.73 32.32 6.84
N THR A 822 9.70 31.47 6.50
CA THR A 822 9.55 30.52 5.39
C THR A 822 8.41 29.53 5.67
N LEU A 823 8.23 29.08 6.91
CA LEU A 823 7.10 28.23 7.30
C LEU A 823 5.77 28.97 7.23
N VAL A 824 5.72 30.25 7.59
CA VAL A 824 4.53 31.11 7.42
C VAL A 824 4.21 31.30 5.94
N ASP A 825 5.23 31.56 5.11
CA ASP A 825 5.06 31.81 3.67
C ASP A 825 4.48 30.59 2.93
N VAL A 826 4.73 29.37 3.39
CA VAL A 826 4.10 28.13 2.86
C VAL A 826 2.72 27.85 3.47
N GLY A 827 2.17 28.76 4.29
CA GLY A 827 0.83 28.63 4.87
C GLY A 827 0.76 27.73 6.11
N LEU A 828 1.85 27.59 6.88
CA LEU A 828 1.91 26.79 8.11
C LEU A 828 1.93 27.64 9.39
N GLY A 829 1.55 28.92 9.33
CA GLY A 829 1.57 29.83 10.48
C GLY A 829 0.80 29.33 11.69
N TYR A 830 -0.30 28.64 11.47
CA TYR A 830 -1.18 28.08 12.51
C TYR A 830 -0.65 26.81 13.21
N VAL A 831 0.29 26.09 12.60
CA VAL A 831 0.85 24.85 13.16
C VAL A 831 1.75 25.21 14.34
N ARG A 832 1.69 24.42 15.43
CA ARG A 832 2.59 24.61 16.57
C ARG A 832 4.01 24.16 16.22
N LEU A 833 4.99 24.93 16.68
CA LEU A 833 6.40 24.70 16.37
C LEU A 833 6.89 23.30 16.82
N GLY A 834 6.43 22.83 17.97
CA GLY A 834 6.73 21.51 18.55
C GLY A 834 5.69 20.43 18.27
N GLN A 835 4.73 20.65 17.34
CA GLN A 835 3.68 19.68 17.03
C GLN A 835 4.26 18.34 16.56
N PRO A 836 3.88 17.20 17.17
CA PRO A 836 4.41 15.89 16.82
C PRO A 836 4.13 15.52 15.35
N ALA A 837 5.11 14.95 14.66
CA ALA A 837 4.97 14.55 13.25
C ALA A 837 3.77 13.65 12.95
N PRO A 838 3.40 12.66 13.81
CA PRO A 838 2.24 11.83 13.57
C PRO A 838 0.89 12.56 13.59
N THR A 839 0.82 13.76 14.17
CA THR A 839 -0.40 14.57 14.26
C THR A 839 -0.57 15.53 13.07
N LEU A 840 0.48 15.69 12.26
CA LEU A 840 0.40 16.51 11.05
C LEU A 840 -0.38 15.78 9.95
N SER A 841 -1.15 16.53 9.17
CA SER A 841 -1.74 16.03 7.93
C SER A 841 -0.64 15.78 6.88
N GLY A 842 -0.95 14.96 5.86
CA GLY A 842 -0.03 14.72 4.74
C GLY A 842 0.41 16.01 4.04
N GLY A 843 -0.52 16.94 3.80
CA GLY A 843 -0.22 18.23 3.20
C GLY A 843 0.63 19.16 4.10
N GLU A 844 0.41 19.15 5.42
CA GLU A 844 1.25 19.89 6.37
C GLU A 844 2.67 19.35 6.40
N ALA A 845 2.84 18.02 6.48
CA ALA A 845 4.15 17.36 6.43
C ALA A 845 4.90 17.71 5.13
N GLN A 846 4.22 17.70 4.01
CA GLN A 846 4.76 18.07 2.70
C GLN A 846 5.24 19.53 2.67
N ARG A 847 4.43 20.47 3.19
CA ARG A 847 4.80 21.89 3.27
C ARG A 847 5.97 22.15 4.22
N VAL A 848 6.09 21.40 5.33
CA VAL A 848 7.27 21.46 6.20
C VAL A 848 8.53 21.03 5.45
N LYS A 849 8.45 19.93 4.65
CA LYS A 849 9.56 19.47 3.80
C LYS A 849 9.96 20.54 2.78
N LEU A 850 8.98 21.14 2.12
CA LEU A 850 9.21 22.20 1.15
C LEU A 850 9.88 23.41 1.82
N ALA A 851 9.39 23.87 2.98
CA ALA A 851 9.98 24.97 3.72
C ALA A 851 11.45 24.70 4.13
N ALA A 852 11.77 23.48 4.55
CA ALA A 852 13.13 23.09 4.88
C ALA A 852 14.09 23.16 3.68
N GLU A 853 13.62 22.83 2.47
CA GLU A 853 14.44 22.96 1.25
C GLU A 853 14.57 24.40 0.78
N LEU A 854 13.54 25.22 0.92
CA LEU A 854 13.57 26.66 0.56
C LEU A 854 14.62 27.46 1.32
N GLN A 855 14.99 27.01 2.50
CA GLN A 855 16.00 27.65 3.34
C GLN A 855 17.44 27.38 2.89
N LYS A 856 17.64 26.34 2.06
CA LYS A 856 18.95 25.99 1.51
C LYS A 856 19.33 26.94 0.38
N ARG A 857 20.62 27.12 0.15
CA ARG A 857 21.12 27.95 -0.97
C ARG A 857 20.76 27.26 -2.29
N SER A 858 20.03 27.96 -3.15
CA SER A 858 19.69 27.49 -4.49
C SER A 858 20.89 27.65 -5.43
N THR A 859 21.13 26.63 -6.25
CA THR A 859 22.13 26.65 -7.33
C THR A 859 21.54 27.03 -8.69
N GLY A 860 20.19 27.04 -8.80
CA GLY A 860 19.46 27.24 -10.06
C GLY A 860 19.46 26.00 -10.97
N ARG A 861 19.94 24.84 -10.48
CA ARG A 861 19.97 23.58 -11.22
C ARG A 861 19.37 22.41 -10.44
N THR A 862 18.60 22.73 -9.40
CA THR A 862 17.91 21.74 -8.58
C THR A 862 16.56 21.38 -9.22
N VAL A 863 16.22 20.09 -9.24
CA VAL A 863 14.88 19.61 -9.60
C VAL A 863 14.09 19.34 -8.33
N TYR A 864 12.88 19.90 -8.27
CA TYR A 864 11.89 19.61 -7.24
C TYR A 864 10.79 18.75 -7.86
N ILE A 865 10.50 17.61 -7.27
CA ILE A 865 9.37 16.74 -7.63
C ILE A 865 8.37 16.79 -6.48
N LEU A 866 7.17 17.25 -6.77
CA LEU A 866 6.07 17.42 -5.83
C LEU A 866 4.92 16.49 -6.24
N ASP A 867 4.43 15.70 -5.30
CA ASP A 867 3.35 14.74 -5.54
C ASP A 867 2.08 15.27 -4.88
N GLU A 868 1.12 15.70 -5.71
CA GLU A 868 -0.17 16.28 -5.30
C GLU A 868 -0.05 17.33 -4.16
N PRO A 869 0.74 18.41 -4.36
CA PRO A 869 1.04 19.35 -3.28
C PRO A 869 -0.16 20.20 -2.82
N THR A 870 -1.28 20.19 -3.55
CA THR A 870 -2.51 20.92 -3.20
C THR A 870 -3.49 20.13 -2.36
N THR A 871 -3.17 18.88 -2.03
CA THR A 871 -4.00 18.00 -1.21
C THR A 871 -4.37 18.68 0.12
N GLY A 872 -5.66 18.76 0.43
CA GLY A 872 -6.18 19.36 1.67
C GLY A 872 -6.03 20.88 1.77
N LEU A 873 -5.80 21.58 0.65
CA LEU A 873 -5.62 23.01 0.63
C LEU A 873 -6.87 23.75 0.11
N HIS A 874 -7.23 24.78 0.84
CA HIS A 874 -8.18 25.78 0.36
C HIS A 874 -7.55 26.63 -0.77
N PHE A 875 -8.35 27.24 -1.64
CA PHE A 875 -7.92 28.07 -2.78
C PHE A 875 -6.88 29.12 -2.40
N GLU A 876 -7.09 29.82 -1.27
CA GLU A 876 -6.17 30.83 -0.76
C GLU A 876 -4.81 30.22 -0.36
N ASP A 877 -4.79 29.01 0.19
CA ASP A 877 -3.55 28.30 0.53
C ASP A 877 -2.83 27.83 -0.73
N ILE A 878 -3.58 27.41 -1.77
CA ILE A 878 -3.04 27.09 -3.10
C ILE A 878 -2.38 28.32 -3.73
N ARG A 879 -3.00 29.51 -3.63
CA ARG A 879 -2.41 30.76 -4.10
C ARG A 879 -1.08 31.06 -3.44
N LYS A 880 -0.97 30.89 -2.12
CA LYS A 880 0.28 31.04 -1.37
C LYS A 880 1.34 30.02 -1.81
N LEU A 881 0.96 28.75 -1.95
CA LEU A 881 1.85 27.68 -2.38
C LEU A 881 2.38 27.96 -3.79
N LEU A 882 1.55 28.35 -4.73
CA LEU A 882 1.95 28.70 -6.11
C LEU A 882 2.96 29.86 -6.15
N LYS A 883 2.80 30.86 -5.29
CA LYS A 883 3.78 31.96 -5.16
C LYS A 883 5.15 31.42 -4.74
N VAL A 884 5.17 30.47 -3.83
CA VAL A 884 6.41 29.82 -3.37
C VAL A 884 7.03 28.96 -4.48
N ILE A 885 6.24 28.14 -5.16
CA ILE A 885 6.68 27.28 -6.26
C ILE A 885 7.25 28.15 -7.40
N ASN A 886 6.54 29.19 -7.82
CA ASN A 886 7.01 30.11 -8.84
C ASN A 886 8.32 30.79 -8.43
N GLY A 887 8.46 31.19 -7.16
CA GLY A 887 9.71 31.76 -6.64
C GLY A 887 10.90 30.78 -6.68
N LEU A 888 10.69 29.46 -6.65
CA LEU A 888 11.72 28.47 -6.90
C LEU A 888 12.12 28.43 -8.39
N VAL A 889 11.13 28.45 -9.28
CA VAL A 889 11.36 28.42 -10.74
C VAL A 889 12.08 29.69 -11.19
N ASP A 890 11.70 30.85 -10.68
CA ASP A 890 12.32 32.14 -10.98
C ASP A 890 13.82 32.21 -10.59
N LYS A 891 14.24 31.36 -9.65
CA LYS A 891 15.66 31.18 -9.32
C LYS A 891 16.40 30.21 -10.26
N GLY A 892 15.77 29.76 -11.33
CA GLY A 892 16.32 28.89 -12.37
C GLY A 892 16.14 27.39 -12.11
N ASN A 893 15.50 27.00 -11.01
CA ASN A 893 15.23 25.59 -10.69
C ASN A 893 14.09 25.02 -11.56
N THR A 894 14.04 23.72 -11.65
CA THR A 894 12.96 22.98 -12.32
C THR A 894 11.98 22.46 -11.27
N VAL A 895 10.70 22.64 -11.49
CA VAL A 895 9.66 22.07 -10.63
C VAL A 895 8.75 21.17 -11.48
N ILE A 896 8.63 19.91 -11.08
CA ILE A 896 7.72 18.94 -11.69
C ILE A 896 6.66 18.60 -10.63
N VAL A 897 5.40 18.80 -10.95
CA VAL A 897 4.28 18.48 -10.06
C VAL A 897 3.38 17.44 -10.68
N ILE A 898 3.01 16.42 -9.94
CA ILE A 898 1.87 15.54 -10.28
C ILE A 898 0.65 16.23 -9.71
N GLU A 899 -0.34 16.57 -10.55
CA GLU A 899 -1.48 17.36 -10.09
C GLU A 899 -2.78 17.08 -10.83
N HIS A 900 -3.87 17.30 -10.10
CA HIS A 900 -5.25 17.24 -10.59
C HIS A 900 -5.98 18.60 -10.44
N ASN A 901 -5.44 19.49 -9.62
CA ASN A 901 -6.01 20.79 -9.38
C ASN A 901 -5.83 21.72 -10.59
N LEU A 902 -6.93 22.17 -11.18
CA LEU A 902 -6.93 22.99 -12.40
C LEU A 902 -6.26 24.35 -12.20
N ASP A 903 -6.29 24.91 -10.98
CA ASP A 903 -5.63 26.19 -10.69
C ASP A 903 -4.10 26.09 -10.79
N VAL A 904 -3.53 24.97 -10.36
CA VAL A 904 -2.10 24.71 -10.56
C VAL A 904 -1.78 24.40 -12.02
N ILE A 905 -2.60 23.57 -12.65
CA ILE A 905 -2.39 23.13 -14.03
C ILE A 905 -2.43 24.34 -14.99
N LYS A 906 -3.43 25.23 -14.86
CA LYS A 906 -3.56 26.43 -15.71
C LYS A 906 -2.40 27.42 -15.52
N THR A 907 -1.72 27.40 -14.36
CA THR A 907 -0.58 28.31 -14.07
C THR A 907 0.77 27.72 -14.50
N SER A 908 0.82 26.46 -14.90
CA SER A 908 2.05 25.78 -15.30
C SER A 908 2.60 26.29 -16.64
N ASP A 909 3.92 26.22 -16.81
CA ASP A 909 4.57 26.57 -18.08
C ASP A 909 4.47 25.44 -19.11
N TRP A 910 4.43 24.19 -18.64
CA TRP A 910 4.39 22.99 -19.44
C TRP A 910 3.50 21.91 -18.81
N ILE A 911 2.81 21.14 -19.61
CA ILE A 911 2.01 20.01 -19.18
C ILE A 911 2.45 18.73 -19.91
N VAL A 912 2.46 17.62 -19.19
CA VAL A 912 2.51 16.25 -19.72
C VAL A 912 1.23 15.56 -19.29
N ASP A 913 0.30 15.37 -20.21
CA ASP A 913 -1.00 14.74 -19.95
C ASP A 913 -0.97 13.25 -20.30
N MET A 914 -1.20 12.41 -19.29
CA MET A 914 -1.14 10.95 -19.37
C MET A 914 -2.54 10.36 -19.50
N GLY A 915 -2.67 9.32 -20.31
CA GLY A 915 -3.96 8.67 -20.51
C GLY A 915 -3.95 7.64 -21.64
N PRO A 916 -5.06 7.53 -22.43
CA PRO A 916 -6.34 8.25 -22.25
C PRO A 916 -7.14 7.80 -21.01
N GLU A 917 -7.02 6.52 -20.61
CA GLU A 917 -7.75 5.93 -19.50
C GLU A 917 -6.82 5.50 -18.37
N GLY A 918 -7.38 4.91 -17.32
CA GLY A 918 -6.63 4.24 -16.24
C GLY A 918 -6.22 2.81 -16.58
N GLY A 919 -5.29 2.24 -15.81
CA GLY A 919 -4.88 0.83 -15.93
C GLY A 919 -4.35 0.46 -17.32
N ALA A 920 -4.82 -0.67 -17.88
CA ALA A 920 -4.39 -1.17 -19.18
C ALA A 920 -4.77 -0.24 -20.34
N GLY A 921 -5.83 0.56 -20.20
CA GLY A 921 -6.26 1.56 -21.17
C GLY A 921 -5.40 2.83 -21.18
N GLY A 922 -4.57 3.02 -20.16
CA GLY A 922 -3.68 4.17 -19.99
C GLY A 922 -2.24 3.93 -20.45
N GLY A 923 -1.32 4.63 -19.82
CA GLY A 923 0.11 4.42 -20.00
C GLY A 923 0.74 5.08 -21.23
N THR A 924 0.04 6.02 -21.87
CA THR A 924 0.55 6.81 -22.99
C THR A 924 0.51 8.31 -22.70
N VAL A 925 1.24 9.11 -23.46
CA VAL A 925 1.15 10.57 -23.43
C VAL A 925 0.07 10.99 -24.43
N VAL A 926 -1.00 11.58 -23.93
CA VAL A 926 -2.14 12.07 -24.76
C VAL A 926 -1.83 13.43 -25.34
N ALA A 927 -1.26 14.32 -24.51
CA ALA A 927 -0.89 15.67 -24.91
C ALA A 927 0.37 16.12 -24.18
N GLN A 928 1.16 16.98 -24.82
CA GLN A 928 2.34 17.61 -24.23
C GLN A 928 2.52 18.99 -24.82
N GLY A 929 2.65 20.00 -23.96
CA GLY A 929 2.76 21.39 -24.42
C GLY A 929 2.43 22.40 -23.33
N THR A 930 2.16 23.65 -23.74
CA THR A 930 1.61 24.66 -22.83
C THR A 930 0.18 24.30 -22.46
N PRO A 931 -0.39 24.86 -21.38
CA PRO A 931 -1.80 24.65 -21.03
C PRO A 931 -2.76 24.95 -22.19
N GLU A 932 -2.47 25.96 -23.02
CA GLU A 932 -3.25 26.32 -24.21
C GLU A 932 -3.15 25.24 -25.31
N ASP A 933 -1.95 24.64 -25.51
CA ASP A 933 -1.78 23.54 -26.46
C ASP A 933 -2.56 22.28 -26.01
N VAL A 934 -2.57 21.98 -24.73
CA VAL A 934 -3.30 20.85 -24.15
C VAL A 934 -4.81 21.10 -24.20
N ALA A 935 -5.26 22.31 -23.89
CA ALA A 935 -6.68 22.71 -23.99
C ALA A 935 -7.23 22.61 -25.42
N ALA A 936 -6.38 22.82 -26.43
CA ALA A 936 -6.76 22.66 -27.85
C ALA A 936 -6.81 21.19 -28.32
N ASN A 937 -6.36 20.22 -27.51
CA ASN A 937 -6.38 18.80 -27.86
C ASN A 937 -7.70 18.14 -27.43
N PRO A 938 -8.57 17.72 -28.36
CA PRO A 938 -9.87 17.13 -28.03
C PRO A 938 -9.78 15.73 -27.39
N ASP A 939 -8.63 15.06 -27.53
CA ASP A 939 -8.41 13.71 -26.98
C ASP A 939 -7.93 13.78 -25.51
N SER A 940 -7.64 14.99 -24.98
CA SER A 940 -7.21 15.21 -23.58
C SER A 940 -8.41 15.55 -22.70
N TYR A 941 -8.69 14.70 -21.71
CA TYR A 941 -9.71 15.03 -20.71
C TYR A 941 -9.32 16.25 -19.89
N THR A 942 -8.05 16.34 -19.47
CA THR A 942 -7.52 17.52 -18.78
C THR A 942 -7.70 18.78 -19.64
N GLY A 943 -7.42 18.68 -20.95
CA GLY A 943 -7.58 19.76 -21.92
C GLY A 943 -9.01 20.26 -22.05
N GLN A 944 -10.00 19.37 -21.99
CA GLN A 944 -11.42 19.75 -22.03
C GLN A 944 -11.81 20.65 -20.86
N PHE A 945 -11.35 20.34 -19.63
CA PHE A 945 -11.61 21.19 -18.46
C PHE A 945 -10.77 22.48 -18.46
N LEU A 946 -9.57 22.46 -19.02
CA LEU A 946 -8.73 23.65 -19.16
C LEU A 946 -9.28 24.65 -20.17
N ALA A 947 -9.97 24.18 -21.22
CA ALA A 947 -10.49 25.04 -22.28
C ALA A 947 -11.45 26.14 -21.79
N GLU A 948 -12.09 25.91 -20.64
CA GLU A 948 -12.97 26.92 -19.99
C GLU A 948 -12.19 27.97 -19.19
N LEU A 949 -10.90 27.69 -18.86
CA LEU A 949 -10.09 28.49 -17.96
C LEU A 949 -8.93 29.21 -18.67
N VAL A 950 -8.56 28.79 -19.86
CA VAL A 950 -7.48 29.39 -20.66
C VAL A 950 -7.98 29.71 -22.06
N ASP A 951 -7.48 30.79 -22.65
CA ASP A 951 -7.77 31.16 -24.03
C ASP A 951 -7.07 30.16 -24.98
N ALA A 952 -7.76 29.10 -25.35
CA ALA A 952 -7.19 28.04 -26.20
C ALA A 952 -7.10 28.50 -27.68
N PRO A 953 -5.95 28.31 -28.36
CA PRO A 953 -5.90 28.55 -29.80
C PRO A 953 -6.83 27.58 -30.53
N ALA A 954 -7.48 28.02 -31.60
CA ALA A 954 -8.42 27.22 -32.38
C ALA A 954 -7.76 25.88 -32.80
N PRO A 955 -8.45 24.73 -32.66
CA PRO A 955 -7.90 23.41 -32.93
C PRO A 955 -7.34 23.33 -34.37
N LYS A 956 -6.06 22.95 -34.49
CA LYS A 956 -5.44 22.74 -35.82
C LYS A 956 -6.18 21.62 -36.57
N PRO A 957 -6.61 21.84 -37.82
CA PRO A 957 -7.34 20.81 -38.57
C PRO A 957 -6.50 19.55 -38.70
N LYS A 958 -7.03 18.40 -38.32
CA LYS A 958 -6.37 17.08 -38.46
C LYS A 958 -5.95 16.90 -39.93
N ARG A 959 -4.65 16.84 -40.21
CA ARG A 959 -4.15 16.45 -41.54
C ARG A 959 -4.71 15.08 -41.88
N ARG A 960 -5.68 15.01 -42.82
CA ARG A 960 -6.10 13.74 -43.40
C ARG A 960 -4.87 13.04 -43.95
N LYS A 961 -4.51 11.89 -43.41
CA LYS A 961 -3.58 10.99 -44.07
C LYS A 961 -4.22 10.60 -45.37
N VAL A 962 -3.73 11.17 -46.44
CA VAL A 962 -4.02 10.66 -47.78
C VAL A 962 -3.31 9.33 -47.88
N SER A 963 -4.10 8.26 -47.91
CA SER A 963 -3.62 6.92 -48.23
C SER A 963 -3.12 6.94 -49.66
N ALA A 964 -1.81 6.74 -49.86
CA ALA A 964 -1.23 6.37 -51.11
C ALA A 964 -1.18 4.84 -51.19
#